data_3f09bc6528fc590dd64eb4c6c5db506c
#
_entry.id   3f09bc6528fc590dd64eb4c6c5db506c
#
_cell.length_a   1.000
_cell.length_b   1.000
_cell.length_c   1.000
_cell.angle_alpha   90.00
_cell.angle_beta   90.00
_cell.angle_gamma   90.00
#
_symmetry.space_group_name_H-M   'P 1'
#
loop_
_entity.id
_entity.type
_entity.pdbx_description
1 polymer ?
#
loop_
_entity_poly.entity_id
_entity_poly.type
_entity_poly.pdbx_seq_one_letter_code
_entity_poly.pdbx_strand_id
1 'polypeptide(L)'
;MKAYQDASLAPSRRAKALLEEMTLAEKVGQLNQRLYGFRIYERKCVNGEDSIELSEEFRQEVEKYSGLGVLYGLYRADPWADKDYETGLTGVLSKKAYNQVQRYVLEHSRLGIPVMMSSECPHGHQALDGYLLPVNLLAGATFDPAMVRAAYRVSGRQLQNMGVDFALMSMLDVLRDPRWGRSEECYSEDPYLSARMAEAAVIGMQESGPEVVAKHFAAQGEGTGGVNASAARIGERELREIHFPPAAAAIKAGAKGIMAAYNEIDGVYCHANRWLLNDVIRKEMGFDGIVMSDGVAIDQLDSMTGDNVVSGALALQSGVDVGLWDEAFGKLEEAVRRGLVKEAQIDQAVLRVLTLKFERGLFEHPYLEEEGEIHVDYAQNPESVQLAREGLVILKNKNQVLPFWENQASGKKIAVVGPNADDLYNQLGDYTPPLRRDDGITVLDGMKLIFKESDIRFSQGCYLRKRDENLLKEAVDTVKNSDIVICVLGGSSSRFGGASFDTNGAALLDNAAADDKGTLMDCGEGMDCSDLELPDAQLELLKELKETGKTVIAVVICGRPLVLTQVCEIADGVILGFYPGPRGGQAIAEVISGRVAPSGRLPVSLPRSTGQVPVYYNYKNSYRAMTYMDEEAGPLFPFGYGLGYGTFEWGTCSLSTERCNVAALENKGLTISFSVKNTSERGGYIVPQIYVTDVAASTVRRVKELKAFQKVWLDAGQERTVSLQLGKEAFCLWNQKMKYVAEPGVFRIELSDSAQTIWKGEFTLCI
;
A
#
# COMPACT_ATOMS: atom_id res chain seq x y z
N MET A 1 -24.10 -37.66 -13.94
CA MET A 1 -23.25 -36.53 -13.60
C MET A 1 -24.19 -35.37 -13.29
N LYS A 2 -24.06 -34.70 -12.12
CA LYS A 2 -24.86 -33.53 -11.78
C LYS A 2 -24.36 -32.33 -12.61
N ALA A 3 -25.24 -31.34 -12.88
CA ALA A 3 -24.88 -30.21 -13.75
C ALA A 3 -23.66 -29.42 -13.25
N TYR A 4 -23.48 -29.28 -11.94
CA TYR A 4 -22.30 -28.58 -11.41
C TYR A 4 -20.97 -29.31 -11.62
N GLN A 5 -21.02 -30.64 -11.90
CA GLN A 5 -19.83 -31.46 -12.18
C GLN A 5 -19.44 -31.47 -13.65
N ASP A 6 -20.23 -30.83 -14.53
CA ASP A 6 -19.95 -30.75 -15.94
C ASP A 6 -19.08 -29.52 -16.25
N ALA A 7 -17.78 -29.75 -16.43
CA ALA A 7 -16.80 -28.69 -16.70
C ALA A 7 -17.03 -27.94 -18.04
N SER A 8 -17.89 -28.45 -18.92
CA SER A 8 -18.26 -27.77 -20.18
C SER A 8 -19.25 -26.62 -19.98
N LEU A 9 -19.93 -26.57 -18.83
CA LEU A 9 -20.89 -25.52 -18.49
C LEU A 9 -20.18 -24.29 -17.93
N ALA A 10 -20.78 -23.11 -18.22
CA ALA A 10 -20.26 -21.85 -17.67
C ALA A 10 -20.23 -21.87 -16.13
N PRO A 11 -19.21 -21.25 -15.48
CA PRO A 11 -19.04 -21.20 -14.02
C PRO A 11 -20.31 -20.77 -13.28
N SER A 12 -21.01 -19.74 -13.75
CA SER A 12 -22.26 -19.26 -13.14
C SER A 12 -23.42 -20.27 -13.21
N ARG A 13 -23.49 -21.10 -14.26
CA ARG A 13 -24.49 -22.18 -14.35
C ARG A 13 -24.15 -23.33 -13.40
N ARG A 14 -22.88 -23.65 -13.27
CA ARG A 14 -22.42 -24.68 -12.33
C ARG A 14 -22.70 -24.23 -10.90
N ALA A 15 -22.36 -23.00 -10.56
CA ALA A 15 -22.58 -22.41 -9.25
C ALA A 15 -24.06 -22.44 -8.87
N LYS A 16 -24.96 -22.07 -9.80
CA LYS A 16 -26.41 -22.13 -9.57
C LYS A 16 -26.89 -23.57 -9.32
N ALA A 17 -26.44 -24.53 -10.12
CA ALA A 17 -26.82 -25.94 -9.95
C ALA A 17 -26.27 -26.54 -8.65
N LEU A 18 -25.09 -26.11 -8.18
CA LEU A 18 -24.54 -26.53 -6.90
C LEU A 18 -25.33 -25.92 -5.73
N LEU A 19 -25.67 -24.64 -5.82
CA LEU A 19 -26.44 -23.92 -4.80
C LEU A 19 -27.81 -24.61 -4.52
N GLU A 20 -28.46 -25.14 -5.55
CA GLU A 20 -29.73 -25.84 -5.43
C GLU A 20 -29.63 -27.15 -4.63
N GLU A 21 -28.43 -27.72 -4.49
CA GLU A 21 -28.14 -28.93 -3.73
C GLU A 21 -27.73 -28.67 -2.26
N MET A 22 -27.46 -27.41 -1.91
CA MET A 22 -26.88 -27.03 -0.62
C MET A 22 -27.94 -26.87 0.47
N THR A 23 -27.62 -27.35 1.67
CA THR A 23 -28.35 -27.01 2.89
C THR A 23 -28.00 -25.58 3.36
N LEU A 24 -28.82 -25.00 4.23
CA LEU A 24 -28.58 -23.68 4.78
C LEU A 24 -27.23 -23.60 5.53
N ALA A 25 -26.89 -24.65 6.30
CA ALA A 25 -25.60 -24.73 6.99
C ALA A 25 -24.41 -24.69 6.01
N GLU A 26 -24.47 -25.47 4.93
CA GLU A 26 -23.43 -25.48 3.91
C GLU A 26 -23.31 -24.10 3.23
N LYS A 27 -24.44 -23.41 2.98
CA LYS A 27 -24.45 -22.03 2.44
C LYS A 27 -23.77 -21.06 3.39
N VAL A 28 -24.09 -21.08 4.67
CA VAL A 28 -23.46 -20.23 5.69
C VAL A 28 -21.97 -20.55 5.81
N GLY A 29 -21.58 -21.81 5.73
CA GLY A 29 -20.17 -22.23 5.70
C GLY A 29 -19.38 -21.62 4.55
N GLN A 30 -19.99 -21.38 3.37
CA GLN A 30 -19.32 -20.74 2.24
C GLN A 30 -19.08 -19.23 2.42
N LEU A 31 -19.83 -18.59 3.30
CA LEU A 31 -19.71 -17.15 3.59
C LEU A 31 -18.82 -16.88 4.81
N ASN A 32 -18.37 -17.93 5.50
CA ASN A 32 -17.64 -17.85 6.74
C ASN A 32 -16.13 -18.03 6.50
N GLN A 33 -15.35 -17.12 7.08
CA GLN A 33 -13.89 -17.14 7.12
C GLN A 33 -13.44 -16.87 8.57
N ARG A 34 -14.01 -17.61 9.53
CA ARG A 34 -13.83 -17.40 10.97
C ARG A 34 -12.46 -17.83 11.47
N LEU A 35 -11.91 -18.89 10.88
CA LEU A 35 -10.66 -19.47 11.35
C LEU A 35 -9.43 -18.64 10.98
N TYR A 36 -8.51 -18.54 11.92
CA TYR A 36 -7.15 -18.06 11.67
C TYR A 36 -6.32 -19.21 11.11
N GLY A 37 -5.99 -19.19 9.82
CA GLY A 37 -5.31 -20.30 9.14
C GLY A 37 -3.97 -20.70 9.76
N PHE A 38 -3.23 -19.74 10.32
CA PHE A 38 -1.98 -20.01 11.04
C PHE A 38 -2.18 -20.74 12.39
N ARG A 39 -3.43 -20.86 12.90
CA ARG A 39 -3.78 -21.59 14.12
C ARG A 39 -4.40 -22.96 13.86
N ILE A 40 -4.74 -23.29 12.60
CA ILE A 40 -5.38 -24.58 12.27
C ILE A 40 -4.41 -25.74 12.24
N TYR A 41 -3.11 -25.52 12.39
CA TYR A 41 -2.09 -26.56 12.30
C TYR A 41 -0.98 -26.40 13.35
N GLU A 42 -0.35 -27.53 13.66
CA GLU A 42 0.95 -27.60 14.31
C GLU A 42 1.95 -28.29 13.37
N ARG A 43 3.16 -27.73 13.25
CA ARG A 43 4.25 -28.37 12.52
C ARG A 43 4.79 -29.53 13.34
N LYS A 44 4.98 -30.68 12.69
CA LYS A 44 5.54 -31.90 13.28
C LYS A 44 6.68 -32.38 12.42
N CYS A 45 7.66 -33.01 13.05
CA CYS A 45 8.71 -33.73 12.35
C CYS A 45 8.57 -35.23 12.69
N VAL A 46 8.20 -36.04 11.70
CA VAL A 46 7.99 -37.47 11.87
C VAL A 46 9.01 -38.23 11.02
N ASN A 47 9.87 -39.02 11.66
CA ASN A 47 10.95 -39.78 11.00
C ASN A 47 11.89 -38.93 10.14
N GLY A 48 12.10 -37.64 10.51
CA GLY A 48 12.94 -36.69 9.79
C GLY A 48 12.25 -35.98 8.62
N GLU A 49 10.96 -36.20 8.42
CA GLU A 49 10.13 -35.48 7.44
C GLU A 49 9.20 -34.48 8.14
N ASP A 50 9.21 -33.24 7.63
CA ASP A 50 8.28 -32.22 8.07
C ASP A 50 6.85 -32.49 7.57
N SER A 51 5.89 -32.34 8.45
CA SER A 51 4.46 -32.49 8.20
C SER A 51 3.66 -31.51 9.07
N ILE A 52 2.34 -31.48 8.92
CA ILE A 52 1.44 -30.75 9.81
C ILE A 52 0.41 -31.69 10.44
N GLU A 53 -0.03 -31.34 11.65
CA GLU A 53 -1.19 -31.90 12.28
C GLU A 53 -2.29 -30.85 12.34
N LEU A 54 -3.47 -31.16 11.76
CA LEU A 54 -4.61 -30.23 11.73
C LEU A 54 -5.28 -30.18 13.11
N SER A 55 -5.65 -28.97 13.54
CA SER A 55 -6.29 -28.74 14.85
C SER A 55 -7.70 -29.33 14.93
N GLU A 56 -8.14 -29.59 16.14
CA GLU A 56 -9.50 -30.06 16.40
C GLU A 56 -10.55 -28.97 16.04
N GLU A 57 -10.26 -27.70 16.29
CA GLU A 57 -11.14 -26.59 15.92
C GLU A 57 -11.41 -26.54 14.40
N PHE A 58 -10.38 -26.73 13.58
CA PHE A 58 -10.54 -26.82 12.13
C PHE A 58 -11.41 -27.98 11.71
N ARG A 59 -11.23 -29.17 12.33
CA ARG A 59 -12.02 -30.37 12.03
C ARG A 59 -13.50 -30.15 12.37
N GLN A 60 -13.79 -29.57 13.53
CA GLN A 60 -15.15 -29.26 13.98
C GLN A 60 -15.84 -28.23 13.10
N GLU A 61 -15.11 -27.23 12.62
CA GLU A 61 -15.64 -26.21 11.71
C GLU A 61 -16.05 -26.85 10.37
N VAL A 62 -15.17 -27.67 9.79
CA VAL A 62 -15.46 -28.41 8.54
C VAL A 62 -16.66 -29.37 8.72
N GLU A 63 -16.75 -30.08 9.84
CA GLU A 63 -17.87 -30.96 10.12
C GLU A 63 -19.19 -30.20 10.27
N LYS A 64 -19.16 -29.08 11.03
CA LYS A 64 -20.34 -28.24 11.30
C LYS A 64 -21.01 -27.76 10.02
N TYR A 65 -20.22 -27.30 9.05
CA TYR A 65 -20.73 -26.76 7.80
C TYR A 65 -20.64 -27.73 6.61
N SER A 66 -20.20 -28.97 6.84
CA SER A 66 -19.91 -29.92 5.77
C SER A 66 -19.04 -29.35 4.66
N GLY A 67 -18.01 -28.62 5.05
CA GLY A 67 -17.06 -27.92 4.17
C GLY A 67 -16.59 -26.60 4.74
N LEU A 68 -15.85 -25.83 3.94
CA LEU A 68 -15.32 -24.51 4.30
C LEU A 68 -15.34 -23.58 3.09
N GLY A 69 -15.72 -22.32 3.28
CA GLY A 69 -15.79 -21.33 2.21
C GLY A 69 -14.42 -20.77 1.83
N VAL A 70 -13.85 -19.98 2.73
CA VAL A 70 -12.57 -19.32 2.59
C VAL A 70 -11.74 -19.54 3.86
N LEU A 71 -10.43 -19.70 3.71
CA LEU A 71 -9.49 -19.81 4.83
C LEU A 71 -8.45 -18.70 4.71
N TYR A 72 -8.38 -17.85 5.74
CA TYR A 72 -7.41 -16.77 5.81
C TYR A 72 -6.08 -17.22 6.39
N GLY A 73 -4.97 -16.76 5.76
CA GLY A 73 -3.67 -16.69 6.42
C GLY A 73 -3.05 -18.02 6.82
N LEU A 74 -3.24 -19.10 6.02
CA LEU A 74 -2.57 -20.38 6.25
C LEU A 74 -1.05 -20.21 6.39
N TYR A 75 -0.48 -19.30 5.62
CA TYR A 75 0.97 -19.06 5.52
C TYR A 75 1.47 -17.91 6.38
N ARG A 76 0.55 -17.15 7.02
CA ARG A 76 0.94 -15.97 7.78
C ARG A 76 2.00 -16.30 8.82
N ALA A 77 3.07 -15.52 8.82
CA ALA A 77 4.16 -15.61 9.78
C ALA A 77 4.56 -14.22 10.24
N ASP A 78 4.37 -13.95 11.51
CA ASP A 78 4.75 -12.74 12.22
C ASP A 78 4.60 -12.99 13.73
N PRO A 79 5.01 -12.06 14.63
CA PRO A 79 4.84 -12.21 16.07
C PRO A 79 3.38 -12.38 16.52
N TRP A 80 2.40 -11.81 15.82
CA TRP A 80 0.99 -12.03 16.13
C TRP A 80 0.50 -13.45 15.82
N ALA A 81 0.97 -14.00 14.72
CA ALA A 81 0.66 -15.37 14.32
C ALA A 81 1.42 -16.41 15.16
N ASP A 82 2.47 -16.00 15.89
CA ASP A 82 3.41 -16.89 16.60
C ASP A 82 4.02 -17.94 15.65
N LYS A 83 4.38 -17.50 14.45
CA LYS A 83 4.98 -18.33 13.40
C LYS A 83 6.30 -17.76 12.92
N ASP A 84 7.29 -18.64 12.84
CA ASP A 84 8.64 -18.38 12.36
C ASP A 84 9.15 -19.57 11.51
N TYR A 85 10.45 -19.59 11.18
CA TYR A 85 11.05 -20.69 10.40
C TYR A 85 11.04 -22.06 11.11
N GLU A 86 10.82 -22.13 12.42
CA GLU A 86 10.71 -23.37 13.18
C GLU A 86 9.27 -23.88 13.26
N THR A 87 8.30 -22.97 13.40
CA THR A 87 6.90 -23.28 13.69
C THR A 87 5.95 -23.07 12.50
N GLY A 88 6.37 -22.29 11.50
CA GLY A 88 5.60 -21.92 10.33
C GLY A 88 5.83 -22.83 9.12
N LEU A 89 5.18 -22.47 8.02
CA LEU A 89 5.23 -23.18 6.74
C LEU A 89 6.25 -22.54 5.81
N THR A 90 7.21 -23.32 5.32
CA THR A 90 8.25 -22.87 4.39
C THR A 90 8.55 -23.95 3.34
N GLY A 91 9.01 -23.54 2.17
CA GLY A 91 9.40 -24.45 1.08
C GLY A 91 8.27 -25.43 0.70
N VAL A 92 8.65 -26.67 0.46
CA VAL A 92 7.72 -27.75 0.07
C VAL A 92 6.62 -28.01 1.12
N LEU A 93 6.91 -27.74 2.40
CA LEU A 93 5.91 -27.93 3.47
C LEU A 93 4.68 -27.03 3.28
N SER A 94 4.83 -25.83 2.72
CA SER A 94 3.73 -24.94 2.41
C SER A 94 2.72 -25.61 1.45
N LYS A 95 3.22 -26.23 0.40
CA LYS A 95 2.38 -26.94 -0.61
C LYS A 95 1.74 -28.21 -0.04
N LYS A 96 2.50 -28.97 0.75
CA LYS A 96 1.97 -30.16 1.45
C LYS A 96 0.85 -29.77 2.41
N ALA A 97 1.02 -28.69 3.16
CA ALA A 97 0.00 -28.18 4.09
C ALA A 97 -1.27 -27.76 3.35
N TYR A 98 -1.14 -27.01 2.25
CA TYR A 98 -2.27 -26.68 1.38
C TYR A 98 -3.03 -27.91 0.93
N ASN A 99 -2.32 -28.89 0.37
CA ASN A 99 -2.92 -30.13 -0.12
C ASN A 99 -3.61 -30.93 0.99
N GLN A 100 -3.03 -30.94 2.19
CA GLN A 100 -3.62 -31.62 3.34
C GLN A 100 -4.91 -30.94 3.80
N VAL A 101 -4.96 -29.62 3.85
CA VAL A 101 -6.18 -28.83 4.15
C VAL A 101 -7.26 -29.10 3.10
N GLN A 102 -6.93 -28.97 1.82
CA GLN A 102 -7.89 -29.22 0.74
C GLN A 102 -8.43 -30.64 0.77
N ARG A 103 -7.55 -31.63 0.95
CA ARG A 103 -7.96 -33.05 1.04
C ARG A 103 -8.93 -33.29 2.19
N TYR A 104 -8.61 -32.74 3.38
CA TYR A 104 -9.48 -32.89 4.53
C TYR A 104 -10.86 -32.27 4.28
N VAL A 105 -10.91 -31.04 3.73
CA VAL A 105 -12.21 -30.39 3.42
C VAL A 105 -13.00 -31.17 2.39
N LEU A 106 -12.37 -31.66 1.33
CA LEU A 106 -13.07 -32.43 0.28
C LEU A 106 -13.59 -33.79 0.77
N GLU A 107 -12.81 -34.50 1.58
CA GLU A 107 -13.17 -35.81 2.12
C GLU A 107 -14.28 -35.75 3.19
N HIS A 108 -14.38 -34.62 3.92
CA HIS A 108 -15.35 -34.41 4.99
C HIS A 108 -16.51 -33.47 4.59
N SER A 109 -16.63 -33.13 3.32
CA SER A 109 -17.75 -32.36 2.78
C SER A 109 -18.67 -33.23 1.94
N ARG A 110 -19.97 -33.04 2.09
CA ARG A 110 -21.01 -33.83 1.37
C ARG A 110 -20.99 -33.52 -0.15
N LEU A 111 -20.68 -32.30 -0.55
CA LEU A 111 -20.73 -31.86 -1.93
C LEU A 111 -19.34 -31.71 -2.58
N GLY A 112 -18.27 -31.95 -1.85
CA GLY A 112 -16.90 -31.86 -2.35
C GLY A 112 -16.56 -30.48 -2.82
N ILE A 113 -16.91 -29.42 -2.04
CA ILE A 113 -16.62 -28.03 -2.37
C ILE A 113 -15.22 -27.67 -1.85
N PRO A 114 -14.27 -27.31 -2.72
CA PRO A 114 -12.92 -26.92 -2.28
C PRO A 114 -12.92 -25.59 -1.52
N VAL A 115 -11.98 -25.42 -0.59
CA VAL A 115 -11.77 -24.15 0.13
C VAL A 115 -10.93 -23.20 -0.70
N MET A 116 -11.23 -21.90 -0.68
CA MET A 116 -10.35 -20.83 -1.20
C MET A 116 -9.38 -20.37 -0.14
N MET A 117 -8.15 -20.02 -0.53
CA MET A 117 -7.13 -19.47 0.37
C MET A 117 -7.01 -17.96 0.18
N SER A 118 -7.09 -17.19 1.27
CA SER A 118 -6.77 -15.77 1.27
C SER A 118 -5.50 -15.48 2.07
N SER A 119 -4.71 -14.50 1.63
CA SER A 119 -3.46 -14.12 2.30
C SER A 119 -3.17 -12.64 2.14
N GLU A 120 -2.51 -12.05 3.16
CA GLU A 120 -2.08 -10.65 3.13
C GLU A 120 -0.95 -10.45 2.12
N CYS A 121 -1.10 -9.42 1.30
CA CYS A 121 -0.10 -9.02 0.31
C CYS A 121 -0.10 -7.50 0.08
N PRO A 122 -0.04 -6.66 1.11
CA PRO A 122 -0.08 -5.20 0.92
C PRO A 122 1.14 -4.68 0.15
N HIS A 123 2.33 -5.22 0.40
CA HIS A 123 3.57 -4.94 -0.32
C HIS A 123 4.46 -6.20 -0.42
N GLY A 124 3.90 -7.27 -0.98
CA GLY A 124 4.49 -8.61 -1.02
C GLY A 124 3.81 -9.56 -0.03
N HIS A 125 4.10 -10.85 -0.15
CA HIS A 125 3.40 -11.90 0.60
C HIS A 125 3.85 -11.97 2.05
N GLN A 126 2.94 -11.81 3.00
CA GLN A 126 3.21 -11.94 4.45
C GLN A 126 3.31 -13.41 4.87
N ALA A 127 4.27 -14.12 4.32
CA ALA A 127 4.56 -15.52 4.59
C ALA A 127 6.07 -15.75 4.63
N LEU A 128 6.50 -16.83 5.27
CA LEU A 128 7.91 -17.24 5.18
C LEU A 128 8.32 -17.45 3.73
N ASP A 129 9.53 -17.05 3.40
CA ASP A 129 10.05 -17.02 2.03
C ASP A 129 9.29 -16.05 1.08
N GLY A 130 8.44 -15.17 1.63
CA GLY A 130 7.67 -14.19 0.86
C GLY A 130 8.55 -13.18 0.13
N TYR A 131 8.22 -12.93 -1.14
CA TYR A 131 8.84 -11.86 -1.93
C TYR A 131 8.24 -10.52 -1.53
N LEU A 132 9.03 -9.72 -0.81
CA LEU A 132 8.61 -8.42 -0.31
C LEU A 132 8.99 -7.30 -1.27
N LEU A 133 8.15 -6.30 -1.29
CA LEU A 133 8.32 -5.05 -2.03
C LEU A 133 8.54 -3.89 -1.06
N PRO A 134 9.04 -2.74 -1.51
CA PRO A 134 8.89 -1.49 -0.78
C PRO A 134 7.41 -1.21 -0.47
N VAL A 135 7.14 -0.46 0.60
CA VAL A 135 5.77 -0.07 0.95
C VAL A 135 5.11 0.78 -0.13
N ASN A 136 3.78 0.81 -0.14
CA ASN A 136 3.02 1.50 -1.18
C ASN A 136 3.32 2.99 -1.28
N LEU A 137 3.63 3.65 -0.17
CA LEU A 137 3.99 5.07 -0.18
C LEU A 137 5.28 5.32 -0.99
N LEU A 138 6.27 4.43 -0.90
CA LEU A 138 7.45 4.49 -1.76
C LEU A 138 7.11 4.11 -3.21
N ALA A 139 6.26 3.09 -3.42
CA ALA A 139 5.80 2.74 -4.76
C ALA A 139 5.08 3.91 -5.45
N GLY A 140 4.27 4.68 -4.70
CA GLY A 140 3.66 5.92 -5.19
C GLY A 140 4.68 6.98 -5.60
N ALA A 141 5.80 7.09 -4.87
CA ALA A 141 6.88 8.04 -5.17
C ALA A 141 7.60 7.72 -6.49
N THR A 142 7.46 6.54 -7.05
CA THR A 142 8.04 6.19 -8.37
C THR A 142 7.37 6.92 -9.52
N PHE A 143 6.10 7.30 -9.41
CA PHE A 143 5.28 7.78 -10.53
C PHE A 143 5.37 6.85 -11.75
N ASP A 144 5.54 5.54 -11.51
CA ASP A 144 5.69 4.51 -12.53
C ASP A 144 4.73 3.32 -12.33
N PRO A 145 3.49 3.40 -12.84
CA PRO A 145 2.54 2.29 -12.78
C PRO A 145 3.05 1.03 -13.46
N ALA A 146 3.90 1.15 -14.49
CA ALA A 146 4.43 -0.01 -15.19
C ALA A 146 5.37 -0.83 -14.29
N MET A 147 6.19 -0.16 -13.47
CA MET A 147 7.06 -0.80 -12.51
C MET A 147 6.26 -1.46 -11.38
N VAL A 148 5.22 -0.79 -10.88
CA VAL A 148 4.29 -1.36 -9.89
C VAL A 148 3.64 -2.66 -10.42
N ARG A 149 3.12 -2.63 -11.66
CA ARG A 149 2.56 -3.84 -12.32
C ARG A 149 3.59 -4.96 -12.40
N ALA A 150 4.82 -4.66 -12.81
CA ALA A 150 5.89 -5.66 -12.92
C ALA A 150 6.22 -6.29 -11.57
N ALA A 151 6.31 -5.49 -10.50
CA ALA A 151 6.61 -5.96 -9.15
C ALA A 151 5.51 -6.86 -8.59
N TYR A 152 4.24 -6.46 -8.69
CA TYR A 152 3.12 -7.29 -8.24
C TYR A 152 2.92 -8.56 -9.07
N ARG A 153 3.35 -8.57 -10.34
CA ARG A 153 3.37 -9.80 -11.13
C ARG A 153 4.35 -10.83 -10.57
N VAL A 154 5.49 -10.41 -9.99
CA VAL A 154 6.42 -11.34 -9.31
C VAL A 154 5.77 -11.90 -8.05
N SER A 155 5.21 -11.04 -7.19
CA SER A 155 4.48 -11.48 -6.00
C SER A 155 3.33 -12.43 -6.37
N GLY A 156 2.56 -12.12 -7.39
CA GLY A 156 1.44 -12.94 -7.86
C GLY A 156 1.87 -14.35 -8.28
N ARG A 157 2.99 -14.49 -9.00
CA ARG A 157 3.54 -15.82 -9.35
C ARG A 157 3.86 -16.64 -8.10
N GLN A 158 4.43 -16.02 -7.07
CA GLN A 158 4.70 -16.71 -5.82
C GLN A 158 3.41 -17.16 -5.12
N LEU A 159 2.42 -16.26 -4.98
CA LEU A 159 1.13 -16.59 -4.38
C LEU A 159 0.43 -17.73 -5.13
N GLN A 160 0.45 -17.70 -6.47
CA GLN A 160 -0.12 -18.78 -7.29
C GLN A 160 0.58 -20.13 -7.03
N ASN A 161 1.91 -20.14 -6.90
CA ASN A 161 2.67 -21.34 -6.56
C ASN A 161 2.36 -21.89 -5.17
N MET A 162 1.82 -21.05 -4.28
CA MET A 162 1.40 -21.42 -2.93
C MET A 162 -0.11 -21.72 -2.82
N GLY A 163 -0.87 -21.60 -3.93
CA GLY A 163 -2.31 -21.86 -3.96
C GLY A 163 -3.15 -20.76 -3.30
N VAL A 164 -2.65 -19.55 -3.23
CA VAL A 164 -3.44 -18.40 -2.76
C VAL A 164 -4.41 -17.99 -3.85
N ASP A 165 -5.70 -17.96 -3.50
CA ASP A 165 -6.77 -17.55 -4.42
C ASP A 165 -7.05 -16.05 -4.32
N PHE A 166 -7.00 -15.49 -3.11
CA PHE A 166 -7.20 -14.07 -2.82
C PHE A 166 -5.95 -13.42 -2.21
N ALA A 167 -5.40 -12.45 -2.89
CA ALA A 167 -4.43 -11.51 -2.35
C ALA A 167 -5.17 -10.31 -1.72
N LEU A 168 -5.04 -10.13 -0.39
CA LEU A 168 -5.59 -8.98 0.31
C LEU A 168 -4.58 -7.82 0.18
N MET A 169 -4.95 -6.78 -0.56
CA MET A 169 -4.02 -5.73 -0.98
C MET A 169 -4.51 -4.34 -0.58
N SER A 170 -3.74 -3.65 0.26
CA SER A 170 -4.00 -2.26 0.67
C SER A 170 -3.66 -1.31 -0.48
N MET A 171 -4.68 -0.70 -1.11
CA MET A 171 -4.46 0.13 -2.29
C MET A 171 -5.53 1.20 -2.51
N LEU A 172 -6.62 1.17 -1.76
CA LEU A 172 -7.77 2.06 -2.01
C LEU A 172 -7.73 3.33 -1.18
N ASP A 173 -7.01 3.32 -0.05
CA ASP A 173 -6.95 4.46 0.84
C ASP A 173 -6.10 5.58 0.26
N VAL A 174 -6.65 6.80 0.33
CA VAL A 174 -5.96 8.03 -0.04
C VAL A 174 -5.56 8.73 1.26
N LEU A 175 -4.27 9.01 1.41
CA LEU A 175 -3.72 9.57 2.65
C LEU A 175 -4.12 11.04 2.81
N ARG A 176 -4.93 11.34 3.82
CA ARG A 176 -5.35 12.72 4.12
C ARG A 176 -4.81 13.23 5.46
N ASP A 177 -4.57 12.33 6.41
CA ASP A 177 -3.93 12.68 7.69
C ASP A 177 -2.71 11.77 7.93
N PRO A 178 -1.48 12.30 7.87
CA PRO A 178 -0.26 11.52 8.04
C PRO A 178 -0.03 10.98 9.46
N ARG A 179 -0.84 11.38 10.44
CA ARG A 179 -0.80 10.83 11.81
C ARG A 179 -1.31 9.39 11.88
N TRP A 180 -2.08 8.97 10.87
CA TRP A 180 -2.58 7.61 10.76
C TRP A 180 -1.45 6.59 10.62
N GLY A 181 -1.47 5.54 11.45
CA GLY A 181 -0.43 4.51 11.49
C GLY A 181 -0.27 3.73 10.19
N ARG A 182 -1.36 3.55 9.43
CA ARG A 182 -1.36 2.83 8.14
C ARG A 182 -1.02 3.72 6.93
N SER A 183 -0.42 4.88 7.15
CA SER A 183 0.01 5.80 6.08
C SER A 183 0.89 5.11 5.03
N GLU A 184 1.76 4.20 5.45
CA GLU A 184 2.67 3.45 4.56
C GLU A 184 1.95 2.57 3.54
N GLU A 185 0.70 2.16 3.82
CA GLU A 185 -0.12 1.34 2.95
C GLU A 185 -0.76 2.14 1.80
N CYS A 186 -0.80 3.47 1.89
CA CYS A 186 -1.36 4.34 0.87
C CYS A 186 -0.35 4.59 -0.26
N TYR A 187 -0.81 4.65 -1.51
CA TYR A 187 0.07 5.10 -2.60
C TYR A 187 0.32 6.61 -2.56
N SER A 188 -0.67 7.42 -2.14
CA SER A 188 -0.57 8.87 -2.26
C SER A 188 -1.67 9.62 -1.50
N GLU A 189 -1.49 10.94 -1.35
CA GLU A 189 -2.56 11.88 -1.02
C GLU A 189 -3.44 12.24 -2.23
N ASP A 190 -2.99 11.91 -3.44
CA ASP A 190 -3.65 12.24 -4.68
C ASP A 190 -4.52 11.08 -5.21
N PRO A 191 -5.82 11.30 -5.48
CA PRO A 191 -6.72 10.24 -5.94
C PRO A 191 -6.38 9.71 -7.34
N TYR A 192 -5.83 10.54 -8.23
CA TYR A 192 -5.47 10.12 -9.58
C TYR A 192 -4.23 9.23 -9.57
N LEU A 193 -3.18 9.63 -8.85
CA LEU A 193 -1.97 8.81 -8.69
C LEU A 193 -2.32 7.48 -8.02
N SER A 194 -3.09 7.51 -6.90
CA SER A 194 -3.53 6.31 -6.20
C SER A 194 -4.33 5.38 -7.13
N ALA A 195 -5.25 5.93 -7.94
CA ALA A 195 -6.03 5.15 -8.90
C ALA A 195 -5.15 4.49 -9.97
N ARG A 196 -4.13 5.19 -10.49
CA ARG A 196 -3.20 4.64 -11.50
C ARG A 196 -2.33 3.52 -10.92
N MET A 197 -1.88 3.68 -9.66
CA MET A 197 -1.08 2.65 -8.97
C MET A 197 -1.95 1.44 -8.60
N ALA A 198 -3.17 1.66 -8.10
CA ALA A 198 -4.13 0.58 -7.80
C ALA A 198 -4.48 -0.25 -9.04
N GLU A 199 -4.79 0.41 -10.17
CA GLU A 199 -5.02 -0.28 -11.47
C GLU A 199 -3.83 -1.17 -11.86
N ALA A 200 -2.61 -0.63 -11.76
CA ALA A 200 -1.39 -1.34 -12.12
C ALA A 200 -1.13 -2.54 -11.20
N ALA A 201 -1.34 -2.40 -9.89
CA ALA A 201 -1.17 -3.47 -8.92
C ALA A 201 -2.18 -4.61 -9.12
N VAL A 202 -3.47 -4.29 -9.35
CA VAL A 202 -4.51 -5.28 -9.67
C VAL A 202 -4.13 -6.08 -10.92
N ILE A 203 -3.80 -5.38 -12.02
CA ILE A 203 -3.43 -6.04 -13.27
C ILE A 203 -2.20 -6.93 -13.05
N GLY A 204 -1.15 -6.42 -12.39
CA GLY A 204 0.08 -7.17 -12.15
C GLY A 204 -0.14 -8.45 -11.34
N MET A 205 -0.94 -8.39 -10.26
CA MET A 205 -1.28 -9.53 -9.43
C MET A 205 -2.09 -10.57 -10.23
N GLN A 206 -3.18 -10.14 -10.87
CA GLN A 206 -4.12 -11.05 -11.53
C GLN A 206 -3.59 -11.67 -12.82
N GLU A 207 -2.63 -11.04 -13.51
CA GLU A 207 -1.91 -11.66 -14.64
C GLU A 207 -1.15 -12.93 -14.24
N SER A 208 -0.88 -13.12 -12.97
CA SER A 208 -0.14 -14.27 -12.43
C SER A 208 -1.04 -15.32 -11.79
N GLY A 209 -2.33 -15.06 -11.69
CA GLY A 209 -3.32 -16.03 -11.25
C GLY A 209 -4.16 -15.65 -10.01
N PRO A 210 -3.60 -15.16 -8.89
CA PRO A 210 -4.41 -14.79 -7.74
C PRO A 210 -5.38 -13.65 -8.05
N GLU A 211 -6.56 -13.70 -7.45
CA GLU A 211 -7.52 -12.60 -7.51
C GLU A 211 -7.22 -11.57 -6.43
N VAL A 212 -7.54 -10.30 -6.68
CA VAL A 212 -7.32 -9.21 -5.72
C VAL A 212 -8.57 -8.92 -4.92
N VAL A 213 -8.42 -8.84 -3.59
CA VAL A 213 -9.33 -8.16 -2.68
C VAL A 213 -8.71 -6.81 -2.37
N ALA A 214 -9.22 -5.76 -3.02
CA ALA A 214 -8.72 -4.41 -2.84
C ALA A 214 -9.30 -3.79 -1.56
N LYS A 215 -8.47 -3.18 -0.72
CA LYS A 215 -8.85 -2.64 0.58
C LYS A 215 -8.27 -1.25 0.84
N HIS A 216 -8.96 -0.38 1.60
CA HIS A 216 -10.26 -0.56 2.24
C HIS A 216 -11.30 0.35 1.60
N PHE A 217 -12.56 -0.05 1.58
CA PHE A 217 -13.63 0.75 1.01
C PHE A 217 -14.67 1.14 2.09
N ALA A 218 -14.72 2.42 2.53
CA ALA A 218 -14.02 3.56 1.97
C ALA A 218 -13.59 4.56 3.05
N ALA A 219 -12.62 5.38 2.67
CA ALA A 219 -12.22 6.58 3.42
C ALA A 219 -11.59 6.31 4.79
N GLN A 220 -10.90 5.17 4.99
CA GLN A 220 -10.20 4.89 6.25
C GLN A 220 -9.02 5.86 6.45
N GLY A 221 -8.37 6.32 5.36
CA GLY A 221 -7.31 7.34 5.41
C GLY A 221 -7.76 8.76 5.73
N GLU A 222 -9.07 8.99 6.00
CA GLU A 222 -9.70 10.26 6.39
C GLU A 222 -10.14 10.25 7.87
N GLY A 223 -9.62 9.35 8.69
CA GLY A 223 -10.00 9.19 10.08
C GLY A 223 -9.81 10.47 10.90
N THR A 224 -10.79 10.81 11.74
CA THR A 224 -10.73 11.98 12.62
C THR A 224 -9.51 11.92 13.54
N GLY A 225 -8.65 12.93 13.45
CA GLY A 225 -7.43 13.02 14.26
C GLY A 225 -6.31 12.07 13.80
N GLY A 226 -6.42 11.46 12.63
CA GLY A 226 -5.48 10.45 12.14
C GLY A 226 -5.56 9.13 12.89
N VAL A 227 -6.66 8.86 13.63
CA VAL A 227 -6.82 7.65 14.42
C VAL A 227 -7.45 6.54 13.59
N ASN A 228 -6.86 5.35 13.63
CA ASN A 228 -7.33 4.19 12.88
C ASN A 228 -8.78 3.84 13.23
N ALA A 229 -9.58 3.47 12.23
CA ALA A 229 -10.99 3.11 12.36
C ALA A 229 -11.91 4.20 12.94
N SER A 230 -11.43 5.42 13.12
CA SER A 230 -12.24 6.54 13.60
C SER A 230 -13.18 7.10 12.51
N ALA A 231 -14.10 7.99 12.91
CA ALA A 231 -15.10 8.56 12.02
C ALA A 231 -14.48 9.33 10.85
N ALA A 232 -14.91 9.04 9.62
CA ALA A 232 -14.63 9.86 8.45
C ALA A 232 -15.68 10.96 8.32
N ARG A 233 -15.35 12.18 8.76
CA ARG A 233 -16.27 13.34 8.79
C ARG A 233 -16.25 14.11 7.47
N ILE A 234 -16.69 13.47 6.41
CA ILE A 234 -16.69 14.02 5.04
C ILE A 234 -18.04 13.88 4.36
N GLY A 235 -18.31 14.75 3.40
CA GLY A 235 -19.53 14.70 2.61
C GLY A 235 -19.39 13.80 1.36
N GLU A 236 -20.53 13.43 0.77
CA GLU A 236 -20.58 12.56 -0.42
C GLU A 236 -19.69 13.06 -1.57
N ARG A 237 -19.59 14.38 -1.79
CA ARG A 237 -18.73 14.92 -2.87
C ARG A 237 -17.25 14.62 -2.64
N GLU A 238 -16.78 14.73 -1.41
CA GLU A 238 -15.40 14.41 -1.04
C GLU A 238 -15.13 12.91 -1.20
N LEU A 239 -16.06 12.05 -0.79
CA LEU A 239 -15.98 10.61 -1.06
C LEU A 239 -15.80 10.33 -2.55
N ARG A 240 -16.62 10.95 -3.40
CA ARG A 240 -16.63 10.75 -4.86
C ARG A 240 -15.40 11.33 -5.56
N GLU A 241 -14.88 12.46 -5.09
CA GLU A 241 -13.74 13.14 -5.72
C GLU A 241 -12.38 12.54 -5.25
N ILE A 242 -12.30 12.01 -4.03
CA ILE A 242 -11.04 11.60 -3.40
C ILE A 242 -10.97 10.10 -3.14
N HIS A 243 -11.97 9.52 -2.45
CA HIS A 243 -11.83 8.16 -1.91
C HIS A 243 -12.38 7.07 -2.85
N PHE A 244 -13.28 7.40 -3.77
CA PHE A 244 -13.81 6.41 -4.72
C PHE A 244 -12.96 6.17 -5.98
N PRO A 245 -12.13 7.11 -6.48
CA PRO A 245 -11.37 6.88 -7.70
C PRO A 245 -10.46 5.67 -7.68
N PRO A 246 -9.70 5.34 -6.60
CA PRO A 246 -8.90 4.12 -6.55
C PRO A 246 -9.74 2.85 -6.63
N ALA A 247 -10.91 2.81 -5.96
CA ALA A 247 -11.82 1.67 -6.02
C ALA A 247 -12.42 1.49 -7.43
N ALA A 248 -12.85 2.58 -8.05
CA ALA A 248 -13.35 2.54 -9.44
C ALA A 248 -12.28 2.04 -10.41
N ALA A 249 -11.01 2.44 -10.22
CA ALA A 249 -9.89 1.96 -11.02
C ALA A 249 -9.59 0.47 -10.79
N ALA A 250 -9.58 0.01 -9.53
CA ALA A 250 -9.39 -1.40 -9.17
C ALA A 250 -10.50 -2.29 -9.75
N ILE A 251 -11.78 -1.86 -9.64
CA ILE A 251 -12.93 -2.58 -10.23
C ILE A 251 -12.80 -2.65 -11.76
N LYS A 252 -12.46 -1.53 -12.41
CA LYS A 252 -12.23 -1.48 -13.86
C LYS A 252 -11.08 -2.36 -14.30
N ALA A 253 -10.04 -2.49 -13.49
CA ALA A 253 -8.91 -3.39 -13.70
C ALA A 253 -9.27 -4.88 -13.51
N GLY A 254 -10.46 -5.18 -12.98
CA GLY A 254 -10.99 -6.53 -12.83
C GLY A 254 -10.84 -7.13 -11.44
N ALA A 255 -10.59 -6.34 -10.39
CA ALA A 255 -10.56 -6.83 -9.02
C ALA A 255 -11.82 -7.65 -8.68
N LYS A 256 -11.65 -8.84 -8.10
CA LYS A 256 -12.74 -9.77 -7.78
C LYS A 256 -13.23 -9.67 -6.34
N GLY A 257 -12.49 -8.93 -5.50
CA GLY A 257 -12.87 -8.65 -4.12
C GLY A 257 -12.70 -7.18 -3.77
N ILE A 258 -13.56 -6.70 -2.88
CA ILE A 258 -13.45 -5.40 -2.20
C ILE A 258 -13.65 -5.66 -0.70
N MET A 259 -12.75 -5.15 0.13
CA MET A 259 -12.92 -5.21 1.59
C MET A 259 -13.52 -3.91 2.11
N ALA A 260 -14.61 -4.02 2.87
CA ALA A 260 -15.24 -2.88 3.53
C ALA A 260 -14.32 -2.34 4.63
N ALA A 261 -14.28 -1.01 4.81
CA ALA A 261 -13.42 -0.36 5.79
C ALA A 261 -14.01 -0.38 7.22
N TYR A 262 -13.15 -0.34 8.24
CA TYR A 262 -13.58 -0.33 9.65
C TYR A 262 -14.39 0.88 10.07
N ASN A 263 -14.08 2.05 9.51
CA ASN A 263 -14.62 3.33 9.94
C ASN A 263 -16.12 3.50 9.65
N GLU A 264 -16.74 4.43 10.35
CA GLU A 264 -18.04 4.94 10.01
C GLU A 264 -17.96 6.19 9.11
N ILE A 265 -18.98 6.42 8.32
CA ILE A 265 -19.17 7.61 7.49
C ILE A 265 -20.54 8.18 7.85
N ASP A 266 -20.56 9.41 8.40
CA ASP A 266 -21.80 10.11 8.80
C ASP A 266 -22.70 9.26 9.71
N GLY A 267 -22.08 8.58 10.70
CA GLY A 267 -22.78 7.78 11.72
C GLY A 267 -23.15 6.35 11.28
N VAL A 268 -22.71 5.89 10.11
CA VAL A 268 -22.99 4.54 9.61
C VAL A 268 -21.68 3.81 9.31
N TYR A 269 -21.40 2.70 10.00
CA TYR A 269 -20.27 1.85 9.69
C TYR A 269 -20.27 1.38 8.24
N CYS A 270 -19.13 1.33 7.58
CA CYS A 270 -19.05 0.91 6.18
C CYS A 270 -19.66 -0.48 5.95
N HIS A 271 -19.51 -1.41 6.90
CA HIS A 271 -20.10 -2.75 6.87
C HIS A 271 -21.64 -2.78 7.00
N ALA A 272 -22.24 -1.70 7.51
CA ALA A 272 -23.69 -1.51 7.61
C ALA A 272 -24.24 -0.51 6.60
N ASN A 273 -23.39 0.01 5.71
CA ASN A 273 -23.75 1.08 4.78
C ASN A 273 -24.22 0.54 3.42
N ARG A 274 -25.52 0.27 3.31
CA ARG A 274 -26.14 -0.24 2.09
C ARG A 274 -25.90 0.67 0.88
N TRP A 275 -25.95 2.00 1.07
CA TRP A 275 -25.67 2.93 -0.01
C TRP A 275 -24.26 2.72 -0.57
N LEU A 276 -23.28 2.62 0.31
CA LEU A 276 -21.88 2.41 -0.07
C LEU A 276 -21.69 1.08 -0.80
N LEU A 277 -22.16 -0.04 -0.20
CA LEU A 277 -21.88 -1.40 -0.68
C LEU A 277 -22.81 -1.93 -1.76
N ASN A 278 -23.97 -1.29 -2.01
CA ASN A 278 -24.87 -1.69 -3.08
C ASN A 278 -25.07 -0.60 -4.12
N ASP A 279 -25.41 0.63 -3.70
CA ASP A 279 -25.75 1.66 -4.68
C ASP A 279 -24.49 2.19 -5.35
N VAL A 280 -23.43 2.46 -4.60
CA VAL A 280 -22.17 2.96 -5.17
C VAL A 280 -21.39 1.85 -5.87
N ILE A 281 -20.86 0.85 -5.13
CA ILE A 281 -19.94 -0.08 -5.80
C ILE A 281 -20.63 -1.03 -6.78
N ARG A 282 -21.81 -1.58 -6.47
CA ARG A 282 -22.45 -2.55 -7.35
C ARG A 282 -23.18 -1.89 -8.50
N LYS A 283 -24.01 -0.84 -8.23
CA LYS A 283 -24.86 -0.26 -9.28
C LYS A 283 -24.15 0.82 -10.08
N GLU A 284 -23.43 1.75 -9.40
CA GLU A 284 -22.78 2.85 -10.11
C GLU A 284 -21.42 2.42 -10.70
N MET A 285 -20.58 1.68 -9.95
CA MET A 285 -19.27 1.22 -10.42
C MET A 285 -19.31 -0.12 -11.14
N GLY A 286 -20.45 -0.86 -11.08
CA GLY A 286 -20.63 -2.14 -11.79
C GLY A 286 -19.89 -3.32 -11.18
N PHE A 287 -19.56 -3.30 -9.89
CA PHE A 287 -18.86 -4.38 -9.22
C PHE A 287 -19.75 -5.62 -9.03
N ASP A 288 -19.35 -6.74 -9.56
CA ASP A 288 -20.04 -8.04 -9.47
C ASP A 288 -19.34 -9.08 -8.58
N GLY A 289 -18.14 -8.75 -8.06
CA GLY A 289 -17.34 -9.62 -7.22
C GLY A 289 -17.81 -9.72 -5.76
N ILE A 290 -16.92 -10.21 -4.91
CA ILE A 290 -17.16 -10.48 -3.48
C ILE A 290 -16.86 -9.22 -2.65
N VAL A 291 -17.77 -8.83 -1.76
CA VAL A 291 -17.51 -7.88 -0.68
C VAL A 291 -17.14 -8.66 0.57
N MET A 292 -15.91 -8.49 1.03
CA MET A 292 -15.38 -9.12 2.24
C MET A 292 -15.44 -8.12 3.41
N SER A 293 -15.70 -8.59 4.63
CA SER A 293 -15.50 -7.76 5.82
C SER A 293 -14.02 -7.58 6.10
N ASP A 294 -13.68 -6.52 6.83
CA ASP A 294 -12.39 -6.45 7.53
C ASP A 294 -12.44 -7.31 8.81
N GLY A 295 -11.28 -7.57 9.42
CA GLY A 295 -11.18 -8.52 10.54
C GLY A 295 -12.07 -8.18 11.73
N VAL A 296 -12.99 -9.07 12.10
CA VAL A 296 -13.94 -8.91 13.22
C VAL A 296 -14.86 -7.66 13.10
N ALA A 297 -14.91 -7.03 11.93
CA ALA A 297 -15.63 -5.75 11.78
C ALA A 297 -17.15 -5.89 11.80
N ILE A 298 -17.69 -7.06 11.43
CA ILE A 298 -19.13 -7.30 11.55
C ILE A 298 -19.52 -7.43 13.03
N ASP A 299 -18.68 -8.09 13.86
CA ASP A 299 -18.92 -8.23 15.29
C ASP A 299 -18.85 -6.85 16.00
N GLN A 300 -18.06 -5.90 15.50
CA GLN A 300 -18.03 -4.54 16.03
C GLN A 300 -19.36 -3.79 15.86
N LEU A 301 -20.22 -4.21 14.92
CA LEU A 301 -21.58 -3.68 14.79
C LEU A 301 -22.46 -3.94 16.03
N ASP A 302 -22.04 -4.83 16.94
CA ASP A 302 -22.72 -5.07 18.21
C ASP A 302 -22.79 -3.81 19.06
N SER A 303 -21.85 -2.90 18.91
CA SER A 303 -21.89 -1.56 19.53
C SER A 303 -23.12 -0.74 19.11
N MET A 304 -23.68 -1.03 17.93
CA MET A 304 -24.86 -0.36 17.37
C MET A 304 -26.12 -1.22 17.52
N THR A 305 -26.04 -2.52 17.32
CA THR A 305 -27.18 -3.43 17.28
C THR A 305 -27.52 -4.08 18.62
N GLY A 306 -26.53 -4.25 19.49
CA GLY A 306 -26.65 -4.97 20.77
C GLY A 306 -26.84 -6.48 20.66
N ASP A 307 -26.80 -7.04 19.43
CA ASP A 307 -27.06 -8.46 19.15
C ASP A 307 -26.27 -8.94 17.91
N ASN A 308 -25.34 -9.84 18.13
CA ASN A 308 -24.44 -10.33 17.09
C ASN A 308 -25.16 -11.02 15.90
N VAL A 309 -26.34 -11.64 16.13
CA VAL A 309 -27.18 -12.18 15.04
C VAL A 309 -27.76 -11.06 14.19
N VAL A 310 -28.15 -9.93 14.84
CA VAL A 310 -28.64 -8.75 14.13
C VAL A 310 -27.50 -8.07 13.36
N SER A 311 -26.29 -8.03 13.92
CA SER A 311 -25.10 -7.51 13.26
C SER A 311 -24.77 -8.26 11.97
N GLY A 312 -24.76 -9.61 12.01
CA GLY A 312 -24.56 -10.44 10.83
C GLY A 312 -25.66 -10.25 9.77
N ALA A 313 -26.92 -10.17 10.20
CA ALA A 313 -28.03 -9.89 9.31
C ALA A 313 -27.94 -8.52 8.63
N LEU A 314 -27.58 -7.50 9.38
CA LEU A 314 -27.40 -6.13 8.89
C LEU A 314 -26.25 -6.04 7.86
N ALA A 315 -25.09 -6.63 8.15
CA ALA A 315 -23.96 -6.64 7.23
C ALA A 315 -24.29 -7.34 5.92
N LEU A 316 -24.93 -8.54 5.96
CA LEU A 316 -25.37 -9.25 4.77
C LEU A 316 -26.37 -8.42 3.94
N GLN A 317 -27.36 -7.78 4.59
CA GLN A 317 -28.35 -6.93 3.92
C GLN A 317 -27.72 -5.66 3.33
N SER A 318 -26.64 -5.20 3.92
CA SER A 318 -25.88 -4.05 3.44
C SER A 318 -24.97 -4.38 2.26
N GLY A 319 -24.69 -5.66 2.01
CA GLY A 319 -23.97 -6.10 0.83
C GLY A 319 -22.64 -6.80 1.09
N VAL A 320 -22.30 -7.11 2.35
CA VAL A 320 -21.15 -7.97 2.69
C VAL A 320 -21.48 -9.40 2.30
N ASP A 321 -20.58 -10.09 1.60
CA ASP A 321 -20.75 -11.46 1.15
C ASP A 321 -19.98 -12.46 2.02
N VAL A 322 -18.77 -12.12 2.48
CA VAL A 322 -17.88 -13.02 3.24
C VAL A 322 -17.36 -12.30 4.47
N GLY A 323 -17.48 -12.94 5.63
CA GLY A 323 -16.90 -12.48 6.89
C GLY A 323 -15.38 -12.72 6.95
N LEU A 324 -14.68 -12.00 7.84
CA LEU A 324 -13.30 -12.26 8.19
C LEU A 324 -13.16 -12.27 9.71
N TRP A 325 -13.00 -13.47 10.29
CA TRP A 325 -12.92 -13.76 11.72
C TRP A 325 -14.18 -13.44 12.55
N ASP A 326 -15.26 -13.02 11.88
CA ASP A 326 -16.53 -12.66 12.52
C ASP A 326 -17.29 -13.89 13.03
N GLU A 327 -17.78 -13.85 14.26
CA GLU A 327 -18.73 -14.82 14.80
C GLU A 327 -20.16 -14.59 14.25
N ALA A 328 -20.50 -13.36 13.90
CA ALA A 328 -21.81 -12.95 13.43
C ALA A 328 -22.26 -13.67 12.16
N PHE A 329 -21.34 -13.88 11.20
CA PHE A 329 -21.67 -14.60 9.96
C PHE A 329 -21.88 -16.10 10.20
N GLY A 330 -21.23 -16.68 11.20
CA GLY A 330 -21.53 -18.05 11.65
C GLY A 330 -22.95 -18.22 12.24
N LYS A 331 -23.65 -17.11 12.54
CA LYS A 331 -25.01 -17.10 13.10
C LYS A 331 -26.11 -16.76 12.07
N LEU A 332 -25.79 -16.74 10.78
CA LEU A 332 -26.77 -16.42 9.72
C LEU A 332 -27.91 -17.45 9.64
N GLU A 333 -27.71 -18.70 10.03
CA GLU A 333 -28.83 -19.68 10.19
C GLU A 333 -29.83 -19.22 11.25
N GLU A 334 -29.35 -18.71 12.38
CA GLU A 334 -30.19 -18.12 13.42
C GLU A 334 -30.91 -16.86 12.91
N ALA A 335 -30.22 -16.02 12.12
CA ALA A 335 -30.82 -14.85 11.51
C ALA A 335 -31.99 -15.19 10.57
N VAL A 336 -31.88 -16.31 9.80
CA VAL A 336 -32.97 -16.81 8.98
C VAL A 336 -34.13 -17.33 9.87
N ARG A 337 -33.83 -18.12 10.90
CA ARG A 337 -34.83 -18.64 11.82
C ARG A 337 -35.59 -17.54 12.56
N ARG A 338 -34.92 -16.46 12.92
CA ARG A 338 -35.50 -15.25 13.52
C ARG A 338 -36.26 -14.37 12.53
N GLY A 339 -36.21 -14.67 11.22
CA GLY A 339 -36.84 -13.89 10.17
C GLY A 339 -36.14 -12.54 9.87
N LEU A 340 -34.91 -12.35 10.32
CA LEU A 340 -34.11 -11.13 10.08
C LEU A 340 -33.61 -11.07 8.63
N VAL A 341 -33.27 -12.22 8.04
CA VAL A 341 -32.85 -12.34 6.64
C VAL A 341 -33.64 -13.47 5.95
N LYS A 342 -33.80 -13.35 4.64
CA LYS A 342 -34.35 -14.44 3.80
C LYS A 342 -33.19 -15.30 3.29
N GLU A 343 -33.37 -16.61 3.18
CA GLU A 343 -32.38 -17.52 2.61
C GLU A 343 -31.91 -17.06 1.21
N ALA A 344 -32.80 -16.50 0.38
CA ALA A 344 -32.43 -15.96 -0.92
C ALA A 344 -31.39 -14.82 -0.88
N GLN A 345 -31.17 -14.14 0.24
CA GLN A 345 -30.11 -13.15 0.41
C GLN A 345 -28.78 -13.84 0.66
N ILE A 346 -28.78 -14.94 1.41
CA ILE A 346 -27.62 -15.83 1.58
C ILE A 346 -27.26 -16.44 0.22
N ASP A 347 -28.26 -16.94 -0.53
CA ASP A 347 -28.04 -17.53 -1.86
C ASP A 347 -27.31 -16.59 -2.82
N GLN A 348 -27.58 -15.28 -2.78
CA GLN A 348 -26.89 -14.30 -3.63
C GLN A 348 -25.41 -14.17 -3.29
N ALA A 349 -25.07 -14.16 -2.01
CA ALA A 349 -23.66 -14.12 -1.56
C ALA A 349 -22.94 -15.42 -1.90
N VAL A 350 -23.56 -16.57 -1.59
CA VAL A 350 -23.00 -17.90 -1.91
C VAL A 350 -22.78 -18.06 -3.41
N LEU A 351 -23.72 -17.59 -4.24
CA LEU A 351 -23.58 -17.70 -5.70
C LEU A 351 -22.32 -16.98 -6.21
N ARG A 352 -21.93 -15.83 -5.62
CA ARG A 352 -20.69 -15.12 -5.98
C ARG A 352 -19.48 -15.95 -5.59
N VAL A 353 -19.45 -16.48 -4.36
CA VAL A 353 -18.35 -17.32 -3.87
C VAL A 353 -18.18 -18.57 -4.74
N LEU A 354 -19.28 -19.31 -5.02
CA LEU A 354 -19.24 -20.51 -5.84
C LEU A 354 -18.84 -20.22 -7.29
N THR A 355 -19.35 -19.11 -7.87
CA THR A 355 -18.99 -18.70 -9.23
C THR A 355 -17.48 -18.50 -9.33
N LEU A 356 -16.88 -17.80 -8.38
CA LEU A 356 -15.44 -17.58 -8.35
C LEU A 356 -14.64 -18.88 -8.17
N LYS A 357 -15.09 -19.79 -7.30
CA LYS A 357 -14.45 -21.13 -7.14
C LYS A 357 -14.42 -21.90 -8.48
N PHE A 358 -15.49 -21.82 -9.27
CA PHE A 358 -15.54 -22.43 -10.60
C PHE A 358 -14.68 -21.67 -11.63
N GLU A 359 -14.67 -20.34 -11.59
CA GLU A 359 -13.80 -19.51 -12.46
C GLU A 359 -12.31 -19.79 -12.19
N ARG A 360 -11.94 -20.03 -10.93
CA ARG A 360 -10.58 -20.43 -10.51
C ARG A 360 -10.22 -21.86 -10.86
N GLY A 361 -11.18 -22.68 -11.29
CA GLY A 361 -10.94 -24.11 -11.61
C GLY A 361 -10.64 -24.99 -10.40
N LEU A 362 -11.01 -24.57 -9.19
CA LEU A 362 -10.69 -25.28 -7.94
C LEU A 362 -11.34 -26.68 -7.88
N PHE A 363 -12.48 -26.88 -8.55
CA PHE A 363 -13.14 -28.18 -8.61
C PHE A 363 -12.40 -29.19 -9.49
N GLU A 364 -11.71 -28.72 -10.53
CA GLU A 364 -10.93 -29.53 -11.44
C GLU A 364 -9.49 -29.74 -10.94
N HIS A 365 -8.93 -28.72 -10.27
CA HIS A 365 -7.54 -28.67 -9.83
C HIS A 365 -7.42 -28.23 -8.37
N PRO A 366 -7.95 -29.03 -7.40
CA PRO A 366 -7.96 -28.63 -6.00
C PRO A 366 -6.59 -28.75 -5.30
N TYR A 367 -5.61 -29.39 -5.94
CA TYR A 367 -4.30 -29.66 -5.34
C TYR A 367 -3.17 -28.99 -6.10
N LEU A 368 -2.13 -28.65 -5.36
CA LEU A 368 -0.86 -28.14 -5.90
C LEU A 368 0.10 -29.29 -6.21
N GLU A 369 0.95 -29.08 -7.20
CA GLU A 369 2.15 -29.88 -7.37
C GLU A 369 3.11 -29.59 -6.21
N GLU A 370 3.52 -30.60 -5.47
CA GLU A 370 4.35 -30.41 -4.26
C GLU A 370 5.80 -30.07 -4.58
N GLU A 371 6.26 -30.37 -5.80
CA GLU A 371 7.61 -30.07 -6.25
C GLU A 371 7.78 -28.58 -6.58
N GLY A 372 9.06 -28.13 -6.61
CA GLY A 372 9.45 -26.77 -6.98
C GLY A 372 9.58 -25.82 -5.80
N GLU A 373 10.44 -24.85 -6.00
CA GLU A 373 10.80 -23.84 -5.00
C GLU A 373 9.73 -22.74 -4.91
N ILE A 374 9.45 -22.26 -3.70
CA ILE A 374 8.55 -21.13 -3.46
C ILE A 374 9.32 -19.82 -3.18
N HIS A 375 10.56 -19.91 -2.71
CA HIS A 375 11.42 -18.74 -2.49
C HIS A 375 11.73 -18.06 -3.82
N VAL A 376 11.65 -16.73 -3.84
CA VAL A 376 11.92 -15.89 -5.01
C VAL A 376 13.24 -15.16 -4.81
N ASP A 377 14.26 -15.53 -5.57
CA ASP A 377 15.57 -14.87 -5.52
C ASP A 377 15.48 -13.42 -6.03
N TYR A 378 15.84 -12.47 -5.17
CA TYR A 378 15.85 -11.04 -5.48
C TYR A 378 16.89 -10.65 -6.56
N ALA A 379 17.94 -11.45 -6.77
CA ALA A 379 18.91 -11.17 -7.82
C ALA A 379 18.36 -11.50 -9.21
N GLN A 380 17.49 -12.51 -9.30
CA GLN A 380 16.83 -12.91 -10.54
C GLN A 380 15.52 -12.14 -10.78
N ASN A 381 14.92 -11.58 -9.73
CA ASN A 381 13.69 -10.79 -9.78
C ASN A 381 13.96 -9.40 -9.18
N PRO A 382 14.57 -8.47 -9.96
CA PRO A 382 15.07 -7.20 -9.45
C PRO A 382 13.98 -6.15 -9.23
N GLU A 383 12.70 -6.47 -9.43
CA GLU A 383 11.60 -5.51 -9.39
C GLU A 383 11.48 -4.83 -8.03
N SER A 384 11.73 -5.55 -6.94
CA SER A 384 11.71 -4.99 -5.58
C SER A 384 12.78 -3.91 -5.41
N VAL A 385 14.04 -4.20 -5.77
CA VAL A 385 15.13 -3.21 -5.68
C VAL A 385 14.93 -2.07 -6.70
N GLN A 386 14.33 -2.34 -7.85
CA GLN A 386 14.06 -1.31 -8.85
C GLN A 386 12.98 -0.34 -8.38
N LEU A 387 11.92 -0.81 -7.73
CA LEU A 387 10.94 0.06 -7.06
C LEU A 387 11.63 0.94 -6.01
N ALA A 388 12.52 0.36 -5.19
CA ALA A 388 13.28 1.13 -4.20
C ALA A 388 14.11 2.24 -4.86
N ARG A 389 14.88 1.92 -5.91
CA ARG A 389 15.70 2.88 -6.67
C ARG A 389 14.89 4.05 -7.20
N GLU A 390 13.71 3.75 -7.74
CA GLU A 390 12.84 4.72 -8.39
C GLU A 390 12.03 5.57 -7.42
N GLY A 391 11.74 5.05 -6.22
CA GLY A 391 10.93 5.72 -5.22
C GLY A 391 11.72 6.58 -4.23
N LEU A 392 13.06 6.48 -4.17
CA LEU A 392 13.88 7.34 -3.33
C LEU A 392 13.78 8.81 -3.77
N VAL A 393 13.44 9.71 -2.84
CA VAL A 393 13.25 11.13 -3.11
C VAL A 393 14.39 11.96 -2.51
N ILE A 394 15.12 12.70 -3.34
CA ILE A 394 16.09 13.68 -2.84
C ILE A 394 15.35 14.99 -2.51
N LEU A 395 15.32 15.34 -1.23
CA LEU A 395 14.69 16.57 -0.74
C LEU A 395 15.64 17.77 -0.74
N LYS A 396 16.93 17.53 -0.48
CA LYS A 396 17.97 18.59 -0.42
C LYS A 396 19.28 18.08 -0.97
N ASN A 397 19.97 18.95 -1.72
CA ASN A 397 21.30 18.67 -2.26
C ASN A 397 22.15 19.98 -2.30
N LYS A 398 22.52 20.48 -1.10
CA LYS A 398 23.29 21.71 -0.96
C LYS A 398 24.71 21.52 -1.52
N ASN A 399 25.16 22.46 -2.32
CA ASN A 399 26.50 22.44 -2.94
C ASN A 399 26.80 21.15 -3.73
N GLN A 400 25.75 20.45 -4.22
CA GLN A 400 25.90 19.22 -4.98
C GLN A 400 26.69 18.14 -4.23
N VAL A 401 26.43 17.96 -2.92
CA VAL A 401 27.06 16.91 -2.10
C VAL A 401 26.66 15.50 -2.56
N LEU A 402 25.58 15.40 -3.31
CA LEU A 402 25.14 14.20 -4.02
C LEU A 402 25.21 14.45 -5.54
N PRO A 403 25.61 13.46 -6.33
CA PRO A 403 26.13 12.15 -5.92
C PRO A 403 27.57 12.24 -5.38
N PHE A 404 27.86 11.38 -4.41
CA PHE A 404 29.22 11.18 -3.92
C PHE A 404 29.85 10.01 -4.70
N TRP A 405 30.55 10.33 -5.77
CA TRP A 405 31.07 9.34 -6.71
C TRP A 405 32.09 8.38 -6.10
N GLU A 406 32.06 7.11 -6.53
CA GLU A 406 33.00 6.07 -6.03
C GLU A 406 34.48 6.48 -6.20
N ASN A 407 34.84 7.10 -7.31
CA ASN A 407 36.20 7.59 -7.55
C ASN A 407 36.60 8.74 -6.59
N GLN A 408 35.67 9.55 -6.14
CA GLN A 408 35.86 10.58 -5.12
C GLN A 408 35.92 9.97 -3.72
N ALA A 409 35.28 8.82 -3.53
CA ALA A 409 35.21 8.08 -2.28
C ALA A 409 36.43 7.17 -2.04
N SER A 410 37.17 6.82 -3.11
CA SER A 410 38.35 5.91 -3.00
C SER A 410 39.36 6.45 -2.00
N GLY A 411 39.73 5.61 -1.03
CA GLY A 411 40.64 5.96 0.06
C GLY A 411 40.04 6.89 1.14
N LYS A 412 38.78 7.28 1.04
CA LYS A 412 38.07 8.09 2.04
C LYS A 412 37.52 7.22 3.17
N LYS A 413 37.33 7.86 4.32
CA LYS A 413 36.66 7.30 5.47
C LYS A 413 35.21 7.79 5.49
N ILE A 414 34.27 6.87 5.41
CA ILE A 414 32.83 7.14 5.43
C ILE A 414 32.25 6.66 6.75
N ALA A 415 31.67 7.58 7.54
CA ALA A 415 30.88 7.21 8.70
C ALA A 415 29.44 6.92 8.29
N VAL A 416 28.94 5.75 8.63
CA VAL A 416 27.51 5.39 8.53
C VAL A 416 26.97 5.35 9.95
N VAL A 417 26.07 6.27 10.28
CA VAL A 417 25.62 6.50 11.66
C VAL A 417 24.10 6.55 11.72
N GLY A 418 23.54 6.08 12.82
CA GLY A 418 22.11 6.22 13.08
C GLY A 418 21.39 4.91 13.37
N PRO A 419 20.21 4.97 14.02
CA PRO A 419 19.48 3.79 14.46
C PRO A 419 18.99 2.90 13.31
N ASN A 420 18.73 3.47 12.12
CA ASN A 420 18.24 2.74 10.95
C ASN A 420 19.36 2.34 9.97
N ALA A 421 20.63 2.53 10.35
CA ALA A 421 21.76 2.26 9.46
C ALA A 421 22.02 0.76 9.22
N ASP A 422 21.85 -0.07 10.25
CA ASP A 422 22.14 -1.52 10.23
C ASP A 422 21.02 -2.34 10.88
N ASP A 423 19.78 -1.93 10.73
CA ASP A 423 18.61 -2.70 11.14
C ASP A 423 17.72 -2.99 9.94
N LEU A 424 17.65 -4.27 9.56
CA LEU A 424 16.89 -4.69 8.37
C LEU A 424 15.39 -4.46 8.55
N TYR A 425 14.85 -4.77 9.74
CA TYR A 425 13.40 -4.69 9.96
C TYR A 425 12.89 -3.25 10.01
N ASN A 426 13.74 -2.27 10.33
CA ASN A 426 13.38 -0.86 10.30
C ASN A 426 13.18 -0.31 8.87
N GLN A 427 13.50 -1.07 7.83
CA GLN A 427 13.32 -0.65 6.43
C GLN A 427 12.24 -1.43 5.68
N LEU A 428 11.53 -2.37 6.35
CA LEU A 428 10.61 -3.29 5.67
C LEU A 428 9.15 -2.81 5.67
N GLY A 429 8.67 -2.13 6.71
CA GLY A 429 7.28 -1.77 6.90
C GLY A 429 6.50 -2.79 7.74
N ASP A 430 5.20 -2.55 7.92
CA ASP A 430 4.27 -3.47 8.57
C ASP A 430 3.92 -4.67 7.66
N TYR A 431 3.18 -5.64 8.15
CA TYR A 431 2.80 -6.86 7.40
C TYR A 431 4.00 -7.64 6.84
N THR A 432 5.09 -7.66 7.58
CA THR A 432 6.35 -8.31 7.20
C THR A 432 6.54 -9.62 7.96
N PRO A 433 6.85 -10.75 7.28
CA PRO A 433 7.23 -12.01 7.92
C PRO A 433 8.68 -11.97 8.41
N PRO A 434 9.12 -12.97 9.20
CA PRO A 434 10.54 -13.24 9.38
C PRO A 434 11.25 -13.39 8.03
N LEU A 435 12.35 -12.67 7.84
CA LEU A 435 13.11 -12.63 6.59
C LEU A 435 14.43 -13.36 6.75
N ARG A 436 14.88 -14.10 5.72
CA ARG A 436 16.23 -14.65 5.67
C ARG A 436 17.23 -13.52 5.60
N ARG A 437 18.32 -13.62 6.36
CA ARG A 437 19.35 -12.55 6.41
C ARG A 437 19.92 -12.25 5.02
N ASP A 438 20.10 -13.25 4.18
CA ASP A 438 20.68 -13.11 2.84
C ASP A 438 19.77 -12.39 1.84
N ASP A 439 18.48 -12.31 2.12
CA ASP A 439 17.52 -11.58 1.30
C ASP A 439 17.55 -10.07 1.57
N GLY A 440 18.06 -9.64 2.72
CA GLY A 440 18.13 -8.26 3.16
C GLY A 440 19.49 -7.60 2.93
N ILE A 441 19.48 -6.31 2.57
CA ILE A 441 20.66 -5.44 2.50
C ILE A 441 20.33 -4.16 3.26
N THR A 442 20.98 -3.96 4.41
CA THR A 442 20.87 -2.73 5.21
C THR A 442 21.58 -1.57 4.53
N VAL A 443 21.37 -0.33 5.00
CA VAL A 443 22.12 0.82 4.46
C VAL A 443 23.62 0.64 4.62
N LEU A 444 24.05 0.14 5.78
CA LEU A 444 25.47 -0.19 6.03
C LEU A 444 26.02 -1.23 5.04
N ASP A 445 25.26 -2.31 4.80
CA ASP A 445 25.63 -3.34 3.83
C ASP A 445 25.70 -2.77 2.40
N GLY A 446 24.73 -1.95 2.02
CA GLY A 446 24.70 -1.27 0.73
C GLY A 446 25.90 -0.35 0.52
N MET A 447 26.26 0.43 1.53
CA MET A 447 27.44 1.29 1.48
C MET A 447 28.72 0.46 1.32
N LYS A 448 28.88 -0.63 2.06
CA LYS A 448 30.03 -1.56 1.89
C LYS A 448 30.06 -2.23 0.51
N LEU A 449 28.88 -2.56 -0.04
CA LEU A 449 28.76 -3.18 -1.36
C LEU A 449 29.22 -2.25 -2.49
N ILE A 450 28.93 -0.96 -2.38
CA ILE A 450 29.20 0.04 -3.42
C ILE A 450 30.59 0.66 -3.24
N PHE A 451 30.94 1.12 -2.04
CA PHE A 451 32.18 1.87 -1.77
C PHE A 451 33.31 0.96 -1.28
N LYS A 452 33.67 -0.04 -2.07
CA LYS A 452 34.62 -1.10 -1.73
C LYS A 452 36.04 -0.62 -1.40
N GLU A 453 36.44 0.54 -1.94
CA GLU A 453 37.78 1.11 -1.74
C GLU A 453 37.80 2.16 -0.61
N SER A 454 36.69 2.34 0.12
CA SER A 454 36.54 3.26 1.24
C SER A 454 36.64 2.52 2.57
N ASP A 455 37.10 3.23 3.61
CA ASP A 455 37.04 2.76 5.01
C ASP A 455 35.66 3.10 5.58
N ILE A 456 34.74 2.13 5.56
CA ILE A 456 33.37 2.30 6.09
C ILE A 456 33.36 2.01 7.59
N ARG A 457 32.95 3.00 8.38
CA ARG A 457 32.83 2.90 9.83
C ARG A 457 31.40 3.09 10.27
N PHE A 458 30.94 2.20 11.13
CA PHE A 458 29.59 2.23 11.67
C PHE A 458 29.58 2.65 13.14
N SER A 459 28.58 3.42 13.53
CA SER A 459 28.17 3.64 14.92
C SER A 459 26.65 3.87 14.96
N GLN A 460 25.96 3.26 15.92
CA GLN A 460 24.52 3.40 16.06
C GLN A 460 24.09 4.82 16.47
N GLY A 461 24.87 5.51 17.32
CA GLY A 461 24.67 6.90 17.74
C GLY A 461 23.56 7.12 18.75
N CYS A 462 22.37 6.57 18.53
CA CYS A 462 21.25 6.56 19.46
C CYS A 462 20.32 5.38 19.16
N TYR A 463 19.33 5.12 20.01
CA TYR A 463 18.19 4.27 19.68
C TYR A 463 17.11 5.09 18.95
N LEU A 464 16.08 4.44 18.42
CA LEU A 464 15.02 5.13 17.67
C LEU A 464 14.39 6.29 18.47
N ARG A 465 14.12 6.09 19.75
CA ARG A 465 13.45 7.07 20.63
C ARG A 465 14.24 7.43 21.90
N LYS A 466 15.37 6.78 22.13
CA LYS A 466 16.12 6.94 23.37
C LYS A 466 17.55 7.39 23.09
N ARG A 467 17.96 8.45 23.76
CA ARG A 467 19.34 8.91 23.80
C ARG A 467 20.19 7.95 24.64
N ASP A 468 21.39 7.69 24.20
CA ASP A 468 22.43 7.00 24.93
C ASP A 468 23.75 7.77 24.79
N GLU A 469 24.32 8.22 25.90
CA GLU A 469 25.51 9.07 25.92
C GLU A 469 26.77 8.35 25.41
N ASN A 470 26.86 7.03 25.60
CA ASN A 470 28.01 6.25 25.12
C ASN A 470 27.93 6.06 23.60
N LEU A 471 26.73 5.73 23.09
CA LEU A 471 26.51 5.61 21.65
C LEU A 471 26.71 6.94 20.94
N LEU A 472 26.22 8.04 21.49
CA LEU A 472 26.40 9.37 20.94
C LEU A 472 27.88 9.76 20.90
N LYS A 473 28.63 9.55 21.98
CA LYS A 473 30.06 9.83 22.03
C LYS A 473 30.85 8.99 21.02
N GLU A 474 30.55 7.69 20.90
CA GLU A 474 31.16 6.81 19.90
C GLU A 474 30.90 7.30 18.49
N ALA A 475 29.66 7.73 18.19
CA ALA A 475 29.28 8.29 16.89
C ALA A 475 30.06 9.55 16.57
N VAL A 476 30.12 10.50 17.51
CA VAL A 476 30.89 11.75 17.34
C VAL A 476 32.38 11.46 17.10
N ASP A 477 32.95 10.54 17.85
CA ASP A 477 34.37 10.15 17.68
C ASP A 477 34.62 9.45 16.33
N THR A 478 33.67 8.62 15.88
CA THR A 478 33.71 7.98 14.54
C THR A 478 33.68 9.05 13.44
N VAL A 479 32.78 10.02 13.56
CA VAL A 479 32.58 11.11 12.57
C VAL A 479 33.78 12.04 12.52
N LYS A 480 34.37 12.44 13.66
CA LYS A 480 35.59 13.28 13.69
C LYS A 480 36.74 12.66 12.88
N ASN A 481 36.82 11.34 12.88
CA ASN A 481 37.85 10.58 12.15
C ASN A 481 37.42 10.18 10.71
N SER A 482 36.32 10.71 10.20
CA SER A 482 35.79 10.40 8.87
C SER A 482 35.80 11.64 7.95
N ASP A 483 35.64 11.41 6.65
CA ASP A 483 35.63 12.48 5.65
C ASP A 483 34.19 12.95 5.35
N ILE A 484 33.24 12.02 5.35
CA ILE A 484 31.82 12.25 5.08
C ILE A 484 30.95 11.39 5.99
N VAL A 485 29.73 11.84 6.26
CA VAL A 485 28.79 11.19 7.15
C VAL A 485 27.51 10.86 6.40
N ILE A 486 27.08 9.62 6.48
CA ILE A 486 25.74 9.15 6.10
C ILE A 486 24.99 8.89 7.41
N CYS A 487 24.05 9.79 7.74
CA CYS A 487 23.24 9.72 8.96
C CYS A 487 21.87 9.12 8.62
N VAL A 488 21.57 7.91 9.11
CA VAL A 488 20.36 7.16 8.78
C VAL A 488 19.38 7.23 9.94
N LEU A 489 18.30 7.97 9.75
CA LEU A 489 17.30 8.34 10.74
C LEU A 489 15.92 7.80 10.32
N GLY A 490 14.94 7.89 11.21
CA GLY A 490 13.55 7.60 10.90
C GLY A 490 12.83 6.81 11.97
N GLY A 491 11.88 5.98 11.53
CA GLY A 491 11.03 5.18 12.38
C GLY A 491 11.14 3.68 12.09
N SER A 492 10.15 2.93 12.60
CA SER A 492 10.04 1.48 12.43
C SER A 492 8.58 1.03 12.48
N SER A 493 8.18 0.16 11.56
CA SER A 493 6.94 -0.62 11.64
C SER A 493 7.20 -2.08 12.02
N SER A 494 8.38 -2.36 12.58
CA SER A 494 8.78 -3.73 12.93
C SER A 494 7.93 -4.29 14.06
N ARG A 495 7.21 -5.38 13.79
CA ARG A 495 6.46 -6.15 14.79
C ARG A 495 7.36 -6.94 15.74
N PHE A 496 8.64 -7.10 15.40
CA PHE A 496 9.61 -7.96 16.12
C PHE A 496 10.26 -7.29 17.33
N GLY A 497 9.97 -6.02 17.59
CA GLY A 497 10.48 -5.24 18.73
C GLY A 497 9.72 -5.44 20.06
N GLY A 498 8.92 -6.52 20.20
CA GLY A 498 8.18 -6.83 21.43
C GLY A 498 6.78 -6.18 21.50
N ALA A 499 6.21 -5.76 20.39
CA ALA A 499 4.83 -5.30 20.30
C ALA A 499 3.84 -6.43 20.68
N SER A 500 2.74 -6.08 21.37
CA SER A 500 1.58 -6.95 21.55
C SER A 500 0.48 -6.53 20.60
N PHE A 501 -0.45 -7.44 20.33
CA PHE A 501 -1.47 -7.27 19.30
C PHE A 501 -2.85 -7.62 19.82
N ASP A 502 -3.86 -6.95 19.28
CA ASP A 502 -5.26 -7.29 19.53
C ASP A 502 -5.71 -8.53 18.73
N THR A 503 -7.00 -8.83 18.78
CA THR A 503 -7.60 -9.98 18.07
C THR A 503 -7.53 -9.83 16.55
N ASN A 504 -7.38 -8.60 16.03
CA ASN A 504 -7.30 -8.30 14.60
C ASN A 504 -5.86 -8.26 14.10
N GLY A 505 -4.88 -8.31 15.02
CA GLY A 505 -3.46 -8.19 14.70
C GLY A 505 -2.98 -6.75 14.61
N ALA A 506 -3.79 -5.76 15.01
CA ALA A 506 -3.34 -4.39 15.19
C ALA A 506 -2.47 -4.26 16.47
N ALA A 507 -1.42 -3.46 16.42
CA ALA A 507 -0.54 -3.26 17.55
C ALA A 507 -1.24 -2.48 18.67
N LEU A 508 -1.02 -2.91 19.93
CA LEU A 508 -1.60 -2.31 21.12
C LEU A 508 -0.65 -1.27 21.72
N LEU A 509 -1.17 -0.05 21.95
CA LEU A 509 -0.42 1.04 22.56
C LEU A 509 -0.08 0.79 24.04
N ASP A 510 -0.95 0.09 24.78
CA ASP A 510 -0.83 -0.11 26.22
C ASP A 510 0.37 -0.98 26.64
N ASN A 511 0.84 -1.81 25.74
CA ASN A 511 2.00 -2.67 25.94
C ASN A 511 3.22 -2.21 25.14
N ALA A 512 3.16 -1.03 24.60
CA ALA A 512 4.28 -0.34 23.99
C ALA A 512 5.33 0.07 25.05
N ALA A 513 5.54 -0.76 26.09
CA ALA A 513 6.75 -0.69 26.86
C ALA A 513 7.89 -0.91 25.88
N ALA A 514 8.53 0.21 25.50
CA ALA A 514 9.80 0.14 24.81
C ALA A 514 10.61 -0.96 25.47
N ASP A 515 11.24 -1.83 24.67
CA ASP A 515 12.35 -2.58 25.19
C ASP A 515 13.34 -1.58 25.84
N ASP A 516 14.29 -2.04 26.65
CA ASP A 516 15.27 -1.15 27.29
C ASP A 516 16.03 -0.27 26.27
N LYS A 517 15.90 -0.55 24.98
CA LYS A 517 16.52 0.16 23.85
C LYS A 517 15.61 1.20 23.20
N GLY A 518 14.29 1.26 23.55
CA GLY A 518 13.35 2.19 22.96
C GLY A 518 13.01 1.88 21.49
N THR A 519 13.04 0.60 21.09
CA THR A 519 12.72 0.11 19.75
C THR A 519 11.23 -0.20 19.63
N LEU A 520 10.36 0.82 19.63
CA LEU A 520 8.93 0.63 19.38
C LEU A 520 8.58 0.81 17.91
N MET A 521 7.57 0.05 17.45
CA MET A 521 6.80 0.47 16.28
C MET A 521 6.32 1.90 16.47
N ASP A 522 6.48 2.72 15.45
CA ASP A 522 5.94 4.08 15.42
C ASP A 522 5.04 4.33 14.21
N CYS A 523 4.90 3.34 13.35
CA CYS A 523 4.00 3.29 12.22
C CYS A 523 3.47 1.85 12.07
N GLY A 524 2.48 1.63 11.24
CA GLY A 524 1.76 0.36 11.09
C GLY A 524 0.36 0.40 11.72
N GLU A 525 -0.38 -0.70 11.60
CA GLU A 525 -1.75 -0.78 12.08
C GLU A 525 -1.82 -0.67 13.61
N GLY A 526 -2.66 0.26 14.10
CA GLY A 526 -2.81 0.58 15.53
C GLY A 526 -1.77 1.59 16.07
N MET A 527 -0.76 1.97 15.27
CA MET A 527 0.31 2.88 15.68
C MET A 527 0.11 4.31 15.16
N ASP A 528 -1.01 4.91 15.52
CA ASP A 528 -1.32 6.31 15.22
C ASP A 528 -0.51 7.24 16.12
N CYS A 529 -0.09 8.40 15.60
CA CYS A 529 0.68 9.37 16.36
C CYS A 529 0.00 10.74 16.43
N SER A 530 0.24 11.47 17.52
CA SER A 530 -0.22 12.85 17.67
C SER A 530 0.80 13.88 17.20
N ASP A 531 2.05 13.46 17.00
CA ASP A 531 3.16 14.30 16.56
C ASP A 531 3.93 13.64 15.44
N LEU A 532 4.35 14.44 14.45
CA LEU A 532 5.06 14.02 13.25
C LEU A 532 6.55 14.37 13.26
N GLU A 533 7.04 14.95 14.34
CA GLU A 533 8.47 15.25 14.50
C GLU A 533 9.28 13.96 14.67
N LEU A 534 10.53 13.98 14.19
CA LEU A 534 11.49 12.93 14.54
C LEU A 534 11.77 12.98 16.05
N PRO A 535 11.98 11.83 16.71
CA PRO A 535 12.34 11.80 18.12
C PRO A 535 13.59 12.65 18.43
N ASP A 536 13.56 13.39 19.56
CA ASP A 536 14.63 14.29 19.99
C ASP A 536 16.01 13.64 19.99
N ALA A 537 16.10 12.37 20.39
CA ALA A 537 17.37 11.62 20.39
C ALA A 537 18.04 11.58 19.00
N GLN A 538 17.25 11.50 17.91
CA GLN A 538 17.75 11.47 16.55
C GLN A 538 18.11 12.89 16.07
N LEU A 539 17.32 13.90 16.44
CA LEU A 539 17.62 15.31 16.10
C LEU A 539 18.87 15.80 16.83
N GLU A 540 19.06 15.43 18.08
CA GLU A 540 20.29 15.72 18.84
C GLU A 540 21.50 15.04 18.24
N LEU A 541 21.39 13.73 17.88
CA LEU A 541 22.45 13.02 17.15
C LEU A 541 22.84 13.82 15.90
N LEU A 542 21.89 14.18 15.05
CA LEU A 542 22.16 14.91 13.80
C LEU A 542 22.86 16.26 14.04
N LYS A 543 22.46 17.00 15.09
CA LYS A 543 23.08 18.27 15.51
C LYS A 543 24.55 18.08 15.92
N GLU A 544 24.80 17.13 16.83
CA GLU A 544 26.14 16.81 17.30
C GLU A 544 27.08 16.36 16.17
N LEU A 545 26.58 15.52 15.25
CA LEU A 545 27.35 15.12 14.08
C LEU A 545 27.69 16.32 13.19
N LYS A 546 26.75 17.26 12.98
CA LYS A 546 26.97 18.47 12.17
C LYS A 546 27.96 19.44 12.83
N GLU A 547 27.97 19.55 14.15
CA GLU A 547 28.90 20.39 14.90
C GLU A 547 30.38 19.95 14.75
N THR A 548 30.64 18.71 14.31
CA THR A 548 31.98 18.25 13.93
C THR A 548 32.56 18.97 12.71
N GLY A 549 31.74 19.75 11.98
CA GLY A 549 32.10 20.46 10.74
C GLY A 549 32.15 19.58 9.49
N LYS A 550 31.72 18.33 9.58
CA LYS A 550 31.71 17.41 8.44
C LYS A 550 30.51 17.62 7.52
N THR A 551 30.63 17.17 6.28
CA THR A 551 29.49 17.04 5.37
C THR A 551 28.57 15.91 5.84
N VAL A 552 27.29 16.21 6.07
CA VAL A 552 26.30 15.24 6.55
C VAL A 552 25.22 15.06 5.50
N ILE A 553 25.02 13.83 5.06
CA ILE A 553 23.92 13.39 4.23
C ILE A 553 22.97 12.60 5.14
N ALA A 554 21.74 13.11 5.35
CA ALA A 554 20.70 12.43 6.09
C ALA A 554 19.89 11.52 5.15
N VAL A 555 19.66 10.30 5.56
CA VAL A 555 18.74 9.35 4.93
C VAL A 555 17.62 9.10 5.93
N VAL A 556 16.38 9.39 5.54
CA VAL A 556 15.20 9.22 6.40
C VAL A 556 14.39 8.01 5.93
N ILE A 557 14.26 7.02 6.79
CA ILE A 557 13.48 5.79 6.55
C ILE A 557 12.27 5.81 7.49
N CYS A 558 11.03 5.90 6.95
CA CYS A 558 9.83 6.08 7.76
C CYS A 558 8.56 5.62 7.03
N GLY A 559 7.50 5.28 7.75
CA GLY A 559 6.23 4.83 7.20
C GLY A 559 5.21 5.95 6.92
N ARG A 560 5.53 7.20 7.26
CA ARG A 560 4.60 8.33 7.15
C ARG A 560 5.30 9.63 6.77
N PRO A 561 4.57 10.63 6.22
CA PRO A 561 5.09 11.99 6.05
C PRO A 561 5.46 12.60 7.41
N LEU A 562 6.75 12.79 7.66
CA LEU A 562 7.27 13.42 8.88
C LEU A 562 7.51 14.91 8.68
N VAL A 563 7.56 15.65 9.77
CA VAL A 563 8.09 17.02 9.84
C VAL A 563 9.60 16.95 9.76
N LEU A 564 10.18 17.36 8.62
CA LEU A 564 11.61 17.28 8.37
C LEU A 564 12.30 18.66 8.36
N THR A 565 11.67 19.68 8.92
CA THR A 565 12.17 21.06 8.92
C THR A 565 13.57 21.13 9.50
N GLN A 566 13.78 20.62 10.73
CA GLN A 566 15.10 20.63 11.38
C GLN A 566 16.13 19.77 10.65
N VAL A 567 15.75 18.60 10.13
CA VAL A 567 16.64 17.73 9.33
C VAL A 567 17.16 18.48 8.10
N CYS A 568 16.24 19.17 7.40
CA CYS A 568 16.60 19.94 6.21
C CYS A 568 17.42 21.19 6.51
N GLU A 569 17.28 21.78 7.68
CA GLU A 569 18.14 22.90 8.10
C GLU A 569 19.57 22.43 8.36
N ILE A 570 19.74 21.33 9.08
CA ILE A 570 21.03 20.84 9.59
C ILE A 570 21.84 20.10 8.53
N ALA A 571 21.26 19.10 7.83
CA ALA A 571 21.96 18.26 6.88
C ALA A 571 22.30 19.00 5.56
N ASP A 572 23.37 18.60 4.88
CA ASP A 572 23.77 19.14 3.57
C ASP A 572 23.04 18.44 2.41
N GLY A 573 22.78 17.15 2.54
CA GLY A 573 21.91 16.37 1.65
C GLY A 573 20.83 15.65 2.45
N VAL A 574 19.63 15.49 1.87
CA VAL A 574 18.53 14.75 2.49
C VAL A 574 17.88 13.85 1.46
N ILE A 575 17.81 12.55 1.77
CA ILE A 575 17.14 11.51 0.99
C ILE A 575 16.01 10.95 1.85
N LEU A 576 14.78 10.95 1.33
CA LEU A 576 13.63 10.30 1.92
C LEU A 576 13.43 8.95 1.24
N GLY A 577 13.44 7.88 2.02
CA GLY A 577 13.35 6.51 1.52
C GLY A 577 12.04 5.79 1.86
N PHE A 578 11.14 6.39 2.62
CA PHE A 578 10.03 5.67 3.22
C PHE A 578 10.51 4.30 3.77
N TYR A 579 9.75 3.22 3.63
CA TYR A 579 10.30 1.87 3.88
C TYR A 579 10.66 1.23 2.53
N PRO A 580 11.97 1.18 2.21
CA PRO A 580 12.44 0.80 0.87
C PRO A 580 12.53 -0.70 0.63
N GLY A 581 12.04 -1.53 1.56
CA GLY A 581 11.99 -2.97 1.44
C GLY A 581 13.34 -3.68 1.63
N PRO A 582 13.40 -5.01 1.38
CA PRO A 582 14.56 -5.84 1.72
C PRO A 582 15.89 -5.37 1.11
N ARG A 583 15.86 -4.86 -0.11
CA ARG A 583 17.03 -4.36 -0.85
C ARG A 583 17.20 -2.84 -0.77
N GLY A 584 16.51 -2.19 0.15
CA GLY A 584 16.50 -0.74 0.31
C GLY A 584 17.88 -0.12 0.50
N GLY A 585 18.72 -0.74 1.32
CA GLY A 585 20.08 -0.25 1.54
C GLY A 585 20.96 -0.28 0.29
N GLN A 586 20.79 -1.27 -0.59
CA GLN A 586 21.44 -1.27 -1.91
C GLN A 586 20.98 -0.08 -2.75
N ALA A 587 19.68 0.14 -2.87
CA ALA A 587 19.12 1.25 -3.65
C ALA A 587 19.61 2.61 -3.14
N ILE A 588 19.62 2.82 -1.82
CA ILE A 588 20.11 4.04 -1.18
C ILE A 588 21.59 4.28 -1.52
N ALA A 589 22.45 3.27 -1.37
CA ALA A 589 23.87 3.40 -1.68
C ALA A 589 24.13 3.66 -3.16
N GLU A 590 23.36 3.05 -4.06
CA GLU A 590 23.44 3.28 -5.51
C GLU A 590 23.00 4.70 -5.89
N VAL A 591 22.00 5.26 -5.22
CA VAL A 591 21.61 6.67 -5.40
C VAL A 591 22.71 7.59 -4.85
N ILE A 592 23.20 7.35 -3.62
CA ILE A 592 24.29 8.15 -3.03
C ILE A 592 25.52 8.17 -3.95
N SER A 593 25.90 7.04 -4.53
CA SER A 593 27.07 6.93 -5.41
C SER A 593 26.87 7.46 -6.83
N GLY A 594 25.62 7.77 -7.22
CA GLY A 594 25.30 8.18 -8.59
C GLY A 594 25.29 7.04 -9.63
N ARG A 595 25.35 5.77 -9.19
CA ARG A 595 25.11 4.61 -10.08
C ARG A 595 23.69 4.63 -10.65
N VAL A 596 22.75 5.11 -9.85
CA VAL A 596 21.34 5.28 -10.21
C VAL A 596 20.98 6.76 -10.21
N ALA A 597 20.37 7.23 -11.28
CA ALA A 597 19.81 8.56 -11.37
C ALA A 597 18.49 8.62 -10.58
N PRO A 598 18.38 9.47 -9.53
CA PRO A 598 17.16 9.57 -8.74
C PRO A 598 16.01 10.13 -9.58
N SER A 599 14.85 9.51 -9.42
CA SER A 599 13.63 9.88 -10.15
C SER A 599 12.41 10.06 -9.25
N GLY A 600 12.51 9.71 -7.99
CA GLY A 600 11.41 9.76 -7.03
C GLY A 600 10.84 11.17 -6.88
N ARG A 601 9.51 11.23 -6.75
CA ARG A 601 8.75 12.45 -6.47
C ARG A 601 7.85 12.19 -5.28
N LEU A 602 7.68 13.18 -4.41
CA LEU A 602 6.81 13.04 -3.25
C LEU A 602 5.38 12.68 -3.66
N PRO A 603 4.85 11.55 -3.21
CA PRO A 603 3.46 11.18 -3.45
C PRO A 603 2.51 11.86 -2.44
N VAL A 604 3.09 12.58 -1.48
CA VAL A 604 2.43 13.28 -0.38
C VAL A 604 3.16 14.59 -0.07
N SER A 605 2.43 15.58 0.39
CA SER A 605 3.00 16.83 0.91
C SER A 605 3.63 16.58 2.28
N LEU A 606 4.81 17.11 2.55
CA LEU A 606 5.45 17.07 3.87
C LEU A 606 5.09 18.33 4.66
N PRO A 607 4.54 18.21 5.89
CA PRO A 607 4.18 19.36 6.71
C PRO A 607 5.42 20.10 7.24
N ARG A 608 5.26 21.40 7.57
CA ARG A 608 6.28 22.20 8.26
C ARG A 608 6.25 21.94 9.76
N SER A 609 5.06 21.70 10.28
CA SER A 609 4.78 21.37 11.68
C SER A 609 3.57 20.45 11.77
N THR A 610 3.44 19.72 12.88
CA THR A 610 2.27 18.85 13.11
C THR A 610 0.96 19.67 13.17
N GLY A 611 1.01 20.92 13.64
CA GLY A 611 -0.16 21.80 13.71
C GLY A 611 -0.72 22.20 12.33
N GLN A 612 0.03 22.00 11.24
CA GLN A 612 -0.40 22.31 9.88
C GLN A 612 -1.33 21.24 9.27
N VAL A 613 -1.37 20.05 9.86
CA VAL A 613 -2.15 18.91 9.33
C VAL A 613 -3.66 19.15 9.51
N PRO A 614 -4.50 18.82 8.45
CA PRO A 614 -4.15 18.15 7.20
C PRO A 614 -3.54 19.10 6.17
N VAL A 615 -2.47 18.65 5.52
CA VAL A 615 -1.78 19.39 4.47
C VAL A 615 -1.67 18.54 3.22
N TYR A 616 -2.38 18.91 2.16
CA TYR A 616 -2.34 18.26 0.85
C TYR A 616 -2.44 19.31 -0.26
N TYR A 617 -1.81 19.03 -1.41
CA TYR A 617 -1.66 20.01 -2.49
C TYR A 617 -2.99 20.42 -3.14
N ASN A 618 -3.99 19.52 -3.15
CA ASN A 618 -5.27 19.68 -3.87
C ASN A 618 -6.41 20.15 -2.96
N TYR A 619 -6.12 21.08 -2.05
CA TYR A 619 -7.14 21.68 -1.18
C TYR A 619 -8.16 22.52 -1.99
N LYS A 620 -9.35 22.72 -1.44
CA LYS A 620 -10.38 23.55 -2.08
C LYS A 620 -10.02 25.02 -2.02
N ASN A 621 -10.24 25.73 -3.12
CA ASN A 621 -9.97 27.16 -3.22
C ASN A 621 -10.97 27.97 -2.39
N SER A 622 -10.74 28.03 -1.09
CA SER A 622 -11.50 28.84 -0.14
C SER A 622 -10.70 30.08 0.26
N TYR A 623 -11.39 31.10 0.80
CA TYR A 623 -10.86 32.46 0.97
C TYR A 623 -9.51 32.55 1.73
N ARG A 624 -9.22 31.66 2.70
CA ARG A 624 -7.99 31.66 3.48
C ARG A 624 -7.43 30.25 3.70
N ALA A 625 -7.51 29.42 2.69
CA ALA A 625 -6.99 28.05 2.80
C ALA A 625 -5.46 28.05 3.04
N MET A 626 -5.00 27.19 3.94
CA MET A 626 -3.59 26.93 4.26
C MET A 626 -2.80 28.17 4.75
N THR A 627 -3.45 29.14 5.41
CA THR A 627 -2.82 30.35 5.94
C THR A 627 -2.90 30.38 7.46
N TYR A 628 -1.77 30.44 8.13
CA TYR A 628 -1.64 30.58 9.58
C TYR A 628 -0.92 31.89 9.91
N MET A 629 -1.06 32.40 11.14
CA MET A 629 -0.41 33.62 11.58
C MET A 629 1.07 33.41 11.94
N ASP A 630 1.41 32.19 12.32
CA ASP A 630 2.66 31.80 12.96
C ASP A 630 3.44 30.75 12.15
N GLU A 631 2.93 30.36 10.97
CA GLU A 631 3.58 29.40 10.11
C GLU A 631 3.57 29.89 8.65
N GLU A 632 4.61 29.62 7.90
CA GLU A 632 4.67 29.91 6.48
C GLU A 632 3.63 29.11 5.70
N ALA A 633 2.95 29.74 4.77
CA ALA A 633 1.88 29.12 4.01
C ALA A 633 2.38 27.94 3.13
N GLY A 634 1.61 26.87 3.12
CA GLY A 634 1.89 25.65 2.36
C GLY A 634 2.89 24.69 3.03
N PRO A 635 3.06 23.49 2.48
CA PRO A 635 3.90 22.44 3.06
C PRO A 635 5.40 22.80 3.00
N LEU A 636 6.22 22.09 3.76
CA LEU A 636 7.69 22.17 3.67
C LEU A 636 8.16 21.73 2.27
N PHE A 637 7.65 20.61 1.79
CA PHE A 637 7.79 20.13 0.40
C PHE A 637 6.42 19.71 -0.13
N PRO A 638 6.00 20.25 -1.26
CA PRO A 638 4.71 19.91 -1.83
C PRO A 638 4.74 18.56 -2.57
N PHE A 639 3.57 17.96 -2.75
CA PHE A 639 3.35 16.83 -3.66
C PHE A 639 4.04 17.04 -5.02
N GLY A 640 4.64 15.99 -5.56
CA GLY A 640 5.35 16.01 -6.84
C GLY A 640 6.78 16.56 -6.79
N TYR A 641 7.26 17.01 -5.62
CA TYR A 641 8.63 17.48 -5.44
C TYR A 641 9.64 16.34 -5.40
N GLY A 642 10.84 16.56 -5.92
CA GLY A 642 11.98 15.65 -5.82
C GLY A 642 13.11 16.09 -6.75
N LEU A 643 14.35 16.11 -6.26
CA LEU A 643 15.53 16.52 -7.02
C LEU A 643 16.13 15.34 -7.78
N GLY A 644 16.70 15.62 -8.95
CA GLY A 644 17.51 14.70 -9.75
C GLY A 644 18.96 15.17 -9.85
N TYR A 645 19.82 14.37 -10.50
CA TYR A 645 21.21 14.74 -10.78
C TYR A 645 21.36 15.41 -12.15
N GLY A 646 20.36 15.27 -13.03
CA GLY A 646 20.35 15.90 -14.34
C GLY A 646 19.85 17.34 -14.33
N THR A 647 20.26 18.09 -15.33
CA THR A 647 19.73 19.42 -15.66
C THR A 647 19.00 19.35 -17.00
N PHE A 648 17.81 19.96 -17.05
CA PHE A 648 16.93 19.87 -18.21
C PHE A 648 16.51 21.27 -18.66
N GLU A 649 16.56 21.50 -19.96
CA GLU A 649 16.05 22.70 -20.59
C GLU A 649 14.70 22.38 -21.23
N TRP A 650 13.67 23.11 -20.82
CA TRP A 650 12.32 22.97 -21.32
C TRP A 650 12.07 23.95 -22.45
N GLY A 651 11.68 23.42 -23.59
CA GLY A 651 11.40 24.19 -24.78
C GLY A 651 9.93 24.54 -24.96
N THR A 652 9.48 24.55 -26.21
CA THR A 652 8.11 24.92 -26.56
C THR A 652 7.09 23.96 -25.96
N CYS A 653 6.05 24.51 -25.31
CA CYS A 653 4.89 23.77 -24.85
C CYS A 653 3.63 24.28 -25.55
N SER A 654 2.74 23.38 -25.96
CA SER A 654 1.51 23.71 -26.70
C SER A 654 0.37 22.76 -26.39
N LEU A 655 -0.85 23.25 -26.53
CA LEU A 655 -2.07 22.47 -26.54
C LEU A 655 -2.47 22.12 -28.00
N SER A 656 -3.04 20.94 -28.20
CA SER A 656 -3.57 20.52 -29.51
C SER A 656 -4.70 21.44 -29.99
N THR A 657 -5.41 22.09 -29.07
CA THR A 657 -6.40 23.15 -29.31
C THR A 657 -6.57 23.96 -28.03
N GLU A 658 -6.84 25.24 -28.17
CA GLU A 658 -7.18 26.12 -27.03
C GLU A 658 -8.68 26.12 -26.73
N ARG A 659 -9.50 25.53 -27.62
CA ARG A 659 -10.95 25.54 -27.50
C ARG A 659 -11.59 24.34 -28.20
N CYS A 660 -12.52 23.66 -27.54
CA CYS A 660 -13.41 22.67 -28.18
C CYS A 660 -14.71 22.49 -27.39
N ASN A 661 -15.66 21.77 -27.94
CA ASN A 661 -16.86 21.34 -27.20
C ASN A 661 -16.67 19.97 -26.55
N VAL A 662 -17.62 19.60 -25.69
CA VAL A 662 -17.58 18.33 -24.93
C VAL A 662 -17.46 17.11 -25.85
N ALA A 663 -18.21 17.09 -26.98
CA ALA A 663 -18.17 15.97 -27.92
C ALA A 663 -16.80 15.82 -28.61
N ALA A 664 -16.16 16.92 -28.97
CA ALA A 664 -14.80 16.89 -29.53
C ALA A 664 -13.79 16.45 -28.50
N LEU A 665 -13.90 16.88 -27.26
CA LEU A 665 -13.05 16.47 -26.14
C LEU A 665 -13.20 14.95 -25.85
N GLU A 666 -14.44 14.43 -25.87
CA GLU A 666 -14.71 13.00 -25.68
C GLU A 666 -14.11 12.12 -26.79
N ASN A 667 -14.15 12.59 -28.04
CA ASN A 667 -13.64 11.85 -29.18
C ASN A 667 -12.12 11.92 -29.37
N LYS A 668 -11.48 13.06 -29.07
CA LYS A 668 -10.06 13.31 -29.39
C LYS A 668 -9.18 13.58 -28.18
N GLY A 669 -9.79 13.94 -27.01
CA GLY A 669 -9.04 14.43 -25.87
C GLY A 669 -8.36 15.79 -26.13
N LEU A 670 -7.58 16.26 -25.15
CA LEU A 670 -6.69 17.41 -25.25
C LEU A 670 -5.26 16.91 -25.10
N THR A 671 -4.41 17.13 -26.10
CA THR A 671 -2.98 16.77 -26.04
C THR A 671 -2.14 17.96 -25.64
N ILE A 672 -1.28 17.79 -24.66
CA ILE A 672 -0.24 18.73 -24.25
C ILE A 672 1.08 18.18 -24.77
N SER A 673 1.78 18.94 -25.62
CA SER A 673 3.07 18.57 -26.19
C SER A 673 4.13 19.57 -25.79
N PHE A 674 5.30 19.10 -25.39
CA PHE A 674 6.44 19.94 -25.02
C PHE A 674 7.75 19.29 -25.43
N SER A 675 8.77 20.13 -25.75
CA SER A 675 10.13 19.64 -25.95
C SER A 675 10.95 19.79 -24.67
N VAL A 676 11.87 18.86 -24.47
CA VAL A 676 12.80 18.89 -23.34
C VAL A 676 14.14 18.32 -23.76
N LYS A 677 15.23 18.95 -23.32
CA LYS A 677 16.60 18.55 -23.59
C LYS A 677 17.35 18.32 -22.28
N ASN A 678 18.00 17.18 -22.18
CA ASN A 678 18.95 16.94 -21.11
C ASN A 678 20.26 17.69 -21.42
N THR A 679 20.62 18.67 -20.61
CA THR A 679 21.84 19.49 -20.79
C THR A 679 23.00 18.99 -19.94
N SER A 680 22.79 17.97 -19.12
CA SER A 680 23.84 17.35 -18.30
C SER A 680 24.68 16.34 -19.11
N GLU A 681 25.84 16.00 -18.58
CA GLU A 681 26.76 15.01 -19.17
C GLU A 681 26.29 13.55 -18.95
N ARG A 682 25.18 13.33 -18.26
CA ARG A 682 24.64 12.02 -17.91
C ARG A 682 23.16 11.94 -18.18
N GLY A 683 22.69 10.70 -18.41
CA GLY A 683 21.27 10.43 -18.50
C GLY A 683 20.54 10.73 -17.17
N GLY A 684 19.27 11.07 -17.28
CA GLY A 684 18.44 11.37 -16.12
C GLY A 684 16.95 11.28 -16.44
N TYR A 685 16.15 11.28 -15.38
CA TYR A 685 14.71 11.26 -15.48
C TYR A 685 14.09 12.64 -15.30
N ILE A 686 13.04 12.90 -16.07
CA ILE A 686 12.01 13.90 -15.77
C ILE A 686 10.71 13.16 -15.42
N VAL A 687 9.87 13.81 -14.61
CA VAL A 687 8.53 13.31 -14.29
C VAL A 687 7.52 14.45 -14.51
N PRO A 688 7.22 14.78 -15.78
CA PRO A 688 6.25 15.81 -16.11
C PRO A 688 4.86 15.43 -15.58
N GLN A 689 4.24 16.39 -14.91
CA GLN A 689 2.94 16.30 -14.27
C GLN A 689 2.03 17.37 -14.85
N ILE A 690 0.83 16.97 -15.29
CA ILE A 690 -0.17 17.89 -15.83
C ILE A 690 -1.25 18.08 -14.78
N TYR A 691 -1.40 19.32 -14.34
CA TYR A 691 -2.45 19.75 -13.45
C TYR A 691 -3.51 20.56 -14.19
N VAL A 692 -4.76 20.35 -13.79
CA VAL A 692 -5.93 21.08 -14.31
C VAL A 692 -6.56 21.85 -13.15
N THR A 693 -6.84 23.12 -13.40
CA THR A 693 -7.65 23.98 -12.52
C THR A 693 -8.89 24.42 -13.28
N ASP A 694 -10.06 24.06 -12.77
CA ASP A 694 -11.33 24.64 -13.25
C ASP A 694 -11.49 26.02 -12.61
N VAL A 695 -11.46 27.06 -13.44
CA VAL A 695 -11.38 28.46 -12.97
C VAL A 695 -12.69 28.92 -12.33
N ALA A 696 -13.84 28.44 -12.84
CA ALA A 696 -15.15 28.76 -12.31
C ALA A 696 -16.16 27.65 -12.64
N ALA A 697 -16.76 27.08 -11.63
CA ALA A 697 -17.70 25.97 -11.75
C ALA A 697 -18.93 26.14 -10.84
N SER A 698 -19.89 25.23 -10.97
CA SER A 698 -21.08 25.21 -10.12
C SER A 698 -20.82 24.86 -8.65
N THR A 699 -19.61 24.40 -8.32
CA THR A 699 -19.15 24.07 -6.95
C THR A 699 -17.76 24.65 -6.70
N VAL A 700 -17.37 24.81 -5.41
CA VAL A 700 -16.00 25.21 -5.06
C VAL A 700 -15.01 24.18 -5.57
N ARG A 701 -14.07 24.63 -6.39
CA ARG A 701 -13.04 23.75 -7.01
C ARG A 701 -11.75 23.73 -6.21
N ARG A 702 -10.96 22.70 -6.46
CA ARG A 702 -9.59 22.58 -5.91
C ARG A 702 -8.67 23.56 -6.61
N VAL A 703 -7.61 23.97 -5.92
CA VAL A 703 -6.62 24.90 -6.48
C VAL A 703 -5.93 24.32 -7.72
N LYS A 704 -5.73 23.02 -7.77
CA LYS A 704 -5.30 22.23 -8.92
C LYS A 704 -5.47 20.74 -8.65
N GLU A 705 -5.58 19.95 -9.69
CA GLU A 705 -5.73 18.49 -9.62
C GLU A 705 -4.82 17.83 -10.64
N LEU A 706 -4.04 16.82 -10.24
CA LEU A 706 -3.24 16.00 -11.14
C LEU A 706 -4.17 15.21 -12.09
N LYS A 707 -3.91 15.27 -13.39
CA LYS A 707 -4.73 14.58 -14.41
C LYS A 707 -3.93 13.77 -15.41
N ALA A 708 -2.60 13.97 -15.47
CA ALA A 708 -1.69 13.13 -16.21
C ALA A 708 -0.27 13.26 -15.66
N PHE A 709 0.51 12.21 -15.80
CA PHE A 709 1.95 12.20 -15.53
C PHE A 709 2.63 11.14 -16.39
N GLN A 710 3.93 11.30 -16.57
CA GLN A 710 4.76 10.30 -17.24
C GLN A 710 6.19 10.38 -16.72
N LYS A 711 6.83 9.24 -16.50
CA LYS A 711 8.26 9.15 -16.23
C LYS A 711 9.01 8.99 -17.54
N VAL A 712 10.01 9.80 -17.79
CA VAL A 712 10.74 9.83 -19.07
C VAL A 712 12.24 9.90 -18.81
N TRP A 713 12.96 8.92 -19.40
CA TRP A 713 14.41 8.93 -19.44
C TRP A 713 14.91 9.75 -20.63
N LEU A 714 15.96 10.54 -20.42
CA LEU A 714 16.72 11.22 -21.47
C LEU A 714 18.22 10.95 -21.30
N ASP A 715 18.87 10.48 -22.36
CA ASP A 715 20.33 10.37 -22.38
C ASP A 715 21.01 11.73 -22.33
N ALA A 716 22.30 11.76 -22.02
CA ALA A 716 23.10 13.00 -22.03
C ALA A 716 22.99 13.72 -23.37
N GLY A 717 22.63 15.00 -23.35
CA GLY A 717 22.43 15.82 -24.56
C GLY A 717 21.18 15.49 -25.39
N GLN A 718 20.41 14.47 -25.03
CA GLN A 718 19.20 14.08 -25.77
C GLN A 718 18.13 15.14 -25.68
N GLU A 719 17.52 15.45 -26.81
CA GLU A 719 16.29 16.25 -26.91
C GLU A 719 15.14 15.35 -27.34
N ARG A 720 13.97 15.53 -26.72
CA ARG A 720 12.77 14.73 -27.00
C ARG A 720 11.51 15.59 -26.92
N THR A 721 10.56 15.32 -27.79
CA THR A 721 9.19 15.80 -27.65
C THR A 721 8.36 14.75 -26.89
N VAL A 722 7.70 15.20 -25.85
CA VAL A 722 6.80 14.39 -25.02
C VAL A 722 5.38 14.90 -25.19
N SER A 723 4.42 13.99 -25.27
CA SER A 723 3.00 14.34 -25.40
C SER A 723 2.18 13.58 -24.36
N LEU A 724 1.36 14.30 -23.62
CA LEU A 724 0.42 13.77 -22.64
C LEU A 724 -1.01 14.08 -23.07
N GLN A 725 -1.91 13.12 -22.92
CA GLN A 725 -3.30 13.27 -23.34
C GLN A 725 -4.22 13.32 -22.13
N LEU A 726 -5.14 14.28 -22.12
CA LEU A 726 -6.23 14.42 -21.16
C LEU A 726 -7.54 14.02 -21.84
N GLY A 727 -8.25 13.05 -21.24
CA GLY A 727 -9.62 12.70 -21.63
C GLY A 727 -10.64 13.69 -21.07
N LYS A 728 -11.90 13.51 -21.43
CA LYS A 728 -13.02 14.30 -20.90
C LYS A 728 -13.08 14.31 -19.37
N GLU A 729 -12.75 13.20 -18.75
CA GLU A 729 -12.78 12.99 -17.29
C GLU A 729 -11.87 13.97 -16.54
N ALA A 730 -10.80 14.45 -17.17
CA ALA A 730 -9.90 15.45 -16.59
C ALA A 730 -10.59 16.81 -16.33
N PHE A 731 -11.72 17.07 -17.01
CA PHE A 731 -12.49 18.30 -16.98
C PHE A 731 -13.86 18.13 -16.31
N CYS A 732 -14.15 16.94 -15.76
CA CYS A 732 -15.39 16.65 -15.08
C CYS A 732 -15.35 16.98 -13.59
N LEU A 733 -16.51 17.29 -13.05
CA LEU A 733 -16.74 17.55 -11.64
C LEU A 733 -18.06 16.91 -11.17
N TRP A 734 -18.19 16.68 -9.87
CA TRP A 734 -19.47 16.36 -9.24
C TRP A 734 -20.21 17.66 -8.92
N ASN A 735 -21.26 17.97 -9.68
CA ASN A 735 -22.03 19.20 -9.53
C ASN A 735 -22.91 19.20 -8.26
N GLN A 736 -23.69 20.26 -8.05
CA GLN A 736 -24.59 20.37 -6.88
C GLN A 736 -25.65 19.26 -6.80
N LYS A 737 -25.95 18.59 -7.92
CA LYS A 737 -26.95 17.47 -8.01
C LYS A 737 -26.24 16.09 -7.94
N MET A 738 -24.99 16.02 -7.55
CA MET A 738 -24.18 14.79 -7.57
C MET A 738 -24.18 14.08 -8.92
N LYS A 739 -24.08 14.84 -10.01
CA LYS A 739 -23.85 14.30 -11.36
C LYS A 739 -22.41 14.60 -11.77
N TYR A 740 -21.74 13.60 -12.33
CA TYR A 740 -20.38 13.72 -12.86
C TYR A 740 -20.45 14.28 -14.29
N VAL A 741 -20.09 15.54 -14.46
CA VAL A 741 -20.27 16.27 -15.71
C VAL A 741 -19.08 17.17 -16.02
N ALA A 742 -18.81 17.40 -17.31
CA ALA A 742 -17.94 18.47 -17.78
C ALA A 742 -18.80 19.73 -18.00
N GLU A 743 -18.53 20.79 -17.25
CA GLU A 743 -19.22 22.07 -17.39
C GLU A 743 -18.45 22.97 -18.37
N PRO A 744 -19.14 23.73 -19.25
CA PRO A 744 -18.48 24.73 -20.09
C PRO A 744 -17.80 25.80 -19.22
N GLY A 745 -16.58 26.17 -19.59
CA GLY A 745 -15.81 27.12 -18.80
C GLY A 745 -14.36 27.21 -19.25
N VAL A 746 -13.60 28.00 -18.52
CA VAL A 746 -12.15 28.15 -18.71
C VAL A 746 -11.41 27.25 -17.73
N PHE A 747 -10.49 26.48 -18.25
CA PHE A 747 -9.59 25.62 -17.49
C PHE A 747 -8.15 26.10 -17.65
N ARG A 748 -7.42 26.14 -16.55
CA ARG A 748 -5.98 26.38 -16.56
C ARG A 748 -5.24 25.06 -16.54
N ILE A 749 -4.32 24.89 -17.50
CA ILE A 749 -3.49 23.70 -17.62
C ILE A 749 -2.07 24.09 -17.18
N GLU A 750 -1.51 23.33 -16.25
CA GLU A 750 -0.15 23.55 -15.76
C GLU A 750 0.70 22.32 -16.04
N LEU A 751 1.84 22.48 -16.71
CA LEU A 751 2.92 21.50 -16.79
C LEU A 751 3.92 21.81 -15.67
N SER A 752 4.21 20.82 -14.84
CA SER A 752 5.17 20.90 -13.75
C SER A 752 6.14 19.73 -13.77
N ASP A 753 7.33 19.91 -13.21
CA ASP A 753 8.25 18.86 -12.78
C ASP A 753 8.88 19.28 -11.45
N SER A 754 9.10 18.32 -10.54
CA SER A 754 9.64 18.61 -9.19
C SER A 754 8.91 19.78 -8.49
N ALA A 755 7.57 19.79 -8.59
CA ALA A 755 6.68 20.84 -8.08
C ALA A 755 6.97 22.27 -8.61
N GLN A 756 7.85 22.41 -9.59
CA GLN A 756 8.10 23.67 -10.29
C GLN A 756 7.20 23.77 -11.51
N THR A 757 6.49 24.88 -11.63
CA THR A 757 5.72 25.17 -12.85
C THR A 757 6.67 25.48 -14.01
N ILE A 758 6.58 24.67 -15.06
CA ILE A 758 7.35 24.82 -16.31
C ILE A 758 6.56 25.69 -17.29
N TRP A 759 5.25 25.45 -17.39
CA TRP A 759 4.38 26.16 -18.32
C TRP A 759 2.93 26.21 -17.83
N LYS A 760 2.23 27.27 -18.20
CA LYS A 760 0.79 27.44 -17.99
C LYS A 760 0.11 27.86 -19.28
N GLY A 761 -1.06 27.28 -19.55
CA GLY A 761 -1.93 27.66 -20.65
C GLY A 761 -3.40 27.60 -20.24
N GLU A 762 -4.25 28.19 -21.05
CA GLU A 762 -5.71 28.15 -20.84
C GLU A 762 -6.37 27.34 -21.93
N PHE A 763 -7.40 26.61 -21.54
CA PHE A 763 -8.27 25.81 -22.41
C PHE A 763 -9.71 26.18 -22.13
N THR A 764 -10.50 26.45 -23.19
CA THR A 764 -11.93 26.77 -23.07
C THR A 764 -12.79 25.60 -23.54
N LEU A 765 -13.58 25.03 -22.64
CA LEU A 765 -14.63 24.07 -22.97
C LEU A 765 -15.91 24.82 -23.32
N CYS A 766 -16.41 24.60 -24.52
CA CYS A 766 -17.62 25.22 -25.02
C CYS A 766 -18.85 24.30 -24.89
N ILE A 767 -20.05 24.87 -25.03
CA ILE A 767 -21.34 24.16 -25.09
C ILE A 767 -21.38 23.27 -26.33
#